data_01f8b59cafd3227a4f49158345707a7a
#
_entry.id   01f8b59cafd3227a4f49158345707a7a
#
_cell.length_a   1.000
_cell.length_b   1.000
_cell.length_c   1.000
_cell.angle_alpha   90.00
_cell.angle_beta   90.00
_cell.angle_gamma   90.00
#
_symmetry.space_group_name_H-M   'P 1'
#
loop_
_entity.id
_entity.type
_entity.pdbx_description
1 polymer ?
#
loop_
_entity_poly.entity_id
_entity_poly.type
_entity_poly.pdbx_seq_one_letter_code
_entity_poly.pdbx_strand_id
1 'polypeptide(L)'
;VHFPLRSRQLRLSLLASSLLIAMSAQGREKVSVDLPAAPLGEAINALAQQSSVQVIFASDLGAGRNAPAVKGRFTPEEALQTLLKDSGLQVQAKDERTFVIVAQGAPASSLVTPSVPVEMAQMEITASRTSSSLVSATRQSTVLEHEQLQELRQGSESLATVLAKAIPGMSDSSRTITEYGQTLRGRSMLVMVDGVPLNTNRDSSRNLANIDPALIERVEVIRGSSAIYGSGATGGIISITTRPAGGENRAETSLSATSPLTRLGSDGLGGQFQQYFAGSQGAVDYAFDFGTRHIGASYDAHGGRIAPEPSQGDLFDSNIYNIGGKLGLHIDENQRIQLAVSHYDARQDSDYATDPSVAKLPAGSVPANAIKGLDLDEQNRIRNTLVNLEYENLDILGSRLSAQMYYRDYFTRFTPFDARAVATRGGNVDQIMQNSEVFGSRLTLRTPLGESGSTELVWGGDYNQERSDMPLDVFDPAVYDASGGLVFDKTGKLTYMPPLRTRSAGAFAQLQHRFDEHWSVDGGLRYEYSTAEFDDFVPLSESTAASPVAVKGGEVHYDALLSNLGIVYSPVLGQEIYASFSQGFQLPDVGIQLRNARRGFDIGASNLEPVKTNNYELGWRGELGSNTLGTLALFYTTSKLGDVQSFNNGLILTRTKERIYGAEASADWLSDDAVWGAGGSATWMRGREKPDGKGWQDMTGYRVPPLKLTAYVQYKPTLEWSNRLQATFFDAKDYRLDGVDSFGRHQVSSYTTVDLVSQYQISADDKVSVGIQNLFNRDYYPLYSQLLRNNNNTSHLPAPGTVLTASYTHNW
;
A
#
# COMPACT_ATOMS: atom_id res chain seq x y z
N VAL A 1 -12.29 -48.09 -4.37
CA VAL A 1 -12.94 -47.93 -3.06
C VAL A 1 -13.77 -46.67 -3.15
N HIS A 2 -15.11 -46.86 -3.10
CA HIS A 2 -16.14 -45.82 -3.26
C HIS A 2 -16.11 -44.82 -2.11
N PHE A 3 -16.16 -43.51 -2.44
CA PHE A 3 -16.60 -42.47 -1.52
C PHE A 3 -18.00 -41.98 -1.92
N PRO A 4 -18.97 -41.89 -1.00
CA PRO A 4 -20.31 -41.37 -1.30
C PRO A 4 -20.32 -39.83 -1.16
N LEU A 5 -20.71 -39.18 -2.25
CA LEU A 5 -21.11 -37.77 -2.30
C LEU A 5 -22.38 -37.55 -1.46
N ARG A 6 -22.29 -36.81 -0.38
CA ARG A 6 -23.46 -36.27 0.34
C ARG A 6 -23.96 -34.99 -0.34
N SER A 7 -24.98 -35.15 -1.16
CA SER A 7 -25.81 -34.09 -1.73
C SER A 7 -26.74 -33.50 -0.67
N ARG A 8 -26.39 -32.34 -0.06
CA ARG A 8 -27.34 -31.59 0.78
C ARG A 8 -26.97 -30.12 0.97
N GLN A 9 -26.62 -29.36 -0.09
CA GLN A 9 -26.52 -27.89 -0.02
C GLN A 9 -26.73 -27.19 -1.38
N LEU A 10 -27.58 -27.71 -2.24
CA LEU A 10 -27.88 -27.11 -3.55
C LEU A 10 -29.39 -26.86 -3.73
N ARG A 11 -30.10 -26.38 -2.69
CA ARG A 11 -31.51 -26.02 -2.79
C ARG A 11 -31.91 -24.68 -2.20
N LEU A 12 -30.97 -23.73 -2.06
CA LEU A 12 -31.29 -22.35 -1.60
C LEU A 12 -30.91 -21.24 -2.60
N SER A 13 -30.48 -21.57 -3.80
CA SER A 13 -30.11 -20.58 -4.81
C SER A 13 -31.09 -20.38 -5.97
N LEU A 14 -32.31 -20.94 -5.88
CA LEU A 14 -33.31 -20.86 -6.96
C LEU A 14 -34.61 -20.14 -6.58
N LEU A 15 -34.67 -19.46 -5.44
CA LEU A 15 -35.86 -18.70 -5.01
C LEU A 15 -35.65 -17.16 -4.98
N ALA A 16 -34.51 -16.67 -5.42
CA ALA A 16 -34.22 -15.23 -5.54
C ALA A 16 -34.41 -14.65 -6.97
N SER A 17 -34.71 -15.49 -7.96
CA SER A 17 -34.77 -15.06 -9.38
C SER A 17 -36.18 -14.84 -9.94
N SER A 18 -37.23 -14.81 -9.12
CA SER A 18 -38.63 -14.70 -9.61
C SER A 18 -39.43 -13.54 -9.04
N LEU A 19 -38.79 -12.49 -8.47
CA LEU A 19 -39.54 -11.32 -7.92
C LEU A 19 -39.11 -9.97 -8.57
N LEU A 20 -38.55 -9.95 -9.74
CA LEU A 20 -38.07 -8.73 -10.40
C LEU A 20 -38.61 -8.53 -11.82
N ILE A 21 -39.87 -8.86 -12.07
CA ILE A 21 -40.54 -8.46 -13.32
C ILE A 21 -41.99 -8.07 -12.96
N ALA A 22 -42.16 -6.87 -12.44
CA ALA A 22 -43.43 -6.12 -12.53
C ALA A 22 -43.28 -4.77 -11.85
N MET A 23 -42.65 -3.79 -12.48
CA MET A 23 -42.95 -2.33 -12.28
C MET A 23 -42.31 -1.53 -13.42
N SER A 24 -43.02 -1.45 -14.51
CA SER A 24 -42.74 -0.47 -15.55
C SER A 24 -44.09 0.05 -16.03
N ALA A 25 -44.51 1.17 -15.46
CA ALA A 25 -45.37 2.21 -16.07
C ALA A 25 -45.94 3.09 -14.94
N GLN A 26 -45.17 4.08 -14.48
CA GLN A 26 -45.74 5.22 -13.78
C GLN A 26 -45.33 6.48 -14.49
N GLY A 27 -46.31 7.24 -15.00
CA GLY A 27 -46.12 8.52 -15.65
C GLY A 27 -45.47 9.52 -14.68
N ARG A 28 -44.60 10.38 -15.23
CA ARG A 28 -43.82 11.41 -14.49
C ARG A 28 -44.74 12.24 -13.61
N GLU A 29 -44.53 12.21 -12.30
CA GLU A 29 -45.39 12.91 -11.33
C GLU A 29 -45.14 14.42 -11.39
N LYS A 30 -46.20 15.24 -11.37
CA LYS A 30 -46.09 16.68 -11.35
C LYS A 30 -45.85 17.20 -9.95
N VAL A 31 -44.72 17.87 -9.73
CA VAL A 31 -44.32 18.50 -8.46
C VAL A 31 -44.78 19.94 -8.41
N SER A 32 -45.05 20.44 -7.20
CA SER A 32 -45.40 21.85 -6.99
C SER A 32 -44.11 22.69 -6.97
N VAL A 33 -43.96 23.59 -7.93
CA VAL A 33 -42.77 24.46 -8.06
C VAL A 33 -43.20 25.90 -7.74
N ASP A 34 -42.39 26.56 -6.89
CA ASP A 34 -42.57 28.00 -6.59
C ASP A 34 -41.18 28.66 -6.52
N LEU A 35 -40.73 29.19 -7.65
CA LEU A 35 -39.39 29.79 -7.81
C LEU A 35 -39.54 31.27 -8.21
N PRO A 36 -38.96 32.21 -7.46
CA PRO A 36 -38.89 33.60 -7.90
C PRO A 36 -37.92 33.75 -9.07
N ALA A 37 -38.01 34.90 -9.78
CA ALA A 37 -37.00 35.25 -10.75
C ALA A 37 -35.63 35.44 -10.06
N ALA A 38 -34.61 34.76 -10.56
CA ALA A 38 -33.28 34.70 -9.94
C ALA A 38 -32.19 34.48 -11.03
N PRO A 39 -30.90 34.63 -10.72
CA PRO A 39 -29.83 34.17 -11.59
C PRO A 39 -30.05 32.72 -12.02
N LEU A 40 -29.82 32.46 -13.33
CA LEU A 40 -30.22 31.17 -13.92
C LEU A 40 -29.64 29.95 -13.20
N GLY A 41 -28.37 30.02 -12.75
CA GLY A 41 -27.75 28.93 -12.00
C GLY A 41 -28.41 28.66 -10.65
N GLU A 42 -28.80 29.70 -9.91
CA GLU A 42 -29.52 29.59 -8.65
C GLU A 42 -30.93 29.00 -8.83
N ALA A 43 -31.64 29.47 -9.87
CA ALA A 43 -32.99 28.98 -10.19
C ALA A 43 -32.97 27.49 -10.58
N ILE A 44 -31.97 27.03 -11.32
CA ILE A 44 -31.81 25.63 -11.72
C ILE A 44 -31.52 24.76 -10.47
N ASN A 45 -30.62 25.19 -9.59
CA ASN A 45 -30.30 24.49 -8.38
C ASN A 45 -31.50 24.39 -7.42
N ALA A 46 -32.27 25.49 -7.28
CA ALA A 46 -33.47 25.50 -6.46
C ALA A 46 -34.56 24.57 -7.03
N LEU A 47 -34.73 24.53 -8.37
CA LEU A 47 -35.63 23.57 -9.00
C LEU A 47 -35.19 22.12 -8.78
N ALA A 48 -33.90 21.84 -8.96
CA ALA A 48 -33.37 20.51 -8.74
C ALA A 48 -33.67 20.00 -7.33
N GLN A 49 -33.50 20.85 -6.31
CA GLN A 49 -33.83 20.53 -4.92
C GLN A 49 -35.34 20.32 -4.70
N GLN A 50 -36.20 21.24 -5.24
CA GLN A 50 -37.66 21.12 -5.05
C GLN A 50 -38.26 19.91 -5.75
N SER A 51 -37.65 19.48 -6.86
CA SER A 51 -38.13 18.37 -7.69
C SER A 51 -37.44 17.05 -7.41
N SER A 52 -36.41 17.03 -6.55
CA SER A 52 -35.55 15.86 -6.27
C SER A 52 -34.98 15.25 -7.55
N VAL A 53 -34.48 16.08 -8.45
CA VAL A 53 -33.84 15.69 -9.73
C VAL A 53 -32.43 16.23 -9.81
N GLN A 54 -31.60 15.56 -10.59
CA GLN A 54 -30.24 16.00 -10.89
C GLN A 54 -30.25 16.82 -12.19
N VAL A 55 -29.66 18.04 -12.14
CA VAL A 55 -29.49 18.89 -13.32
C VAL A 55 -28.02 19.17 -13.54
N ILE A 56 -27.49 18.74 -14.66
CA ILE A 56 -26.08 18.91 -15.04
C ILE A 56 -25.99 20.05 -16.04
N PHE A 57 -25.20 21.08 -15.73
CA PHE A 57 -24.87 22.16 -16.67
C PHE A 57 -23.52 22.80 -16.37
N ALA A 58 -22.84 23.29 -17.38
CA ALA A 58 -21.59 24.00 -17.23
C ALA A 58 -21.84 25.40 -16.62
N SER A 59 -21.08 25.78 -15.60
CA SER A 59 -21.29 27.02 -14.83
C SER A 59 -21.21 28.28 -15.69
N ASP A 60 -20.44 28.28 -16.77
CA ASP A 60 -20.30 29.34 -17.74
C ASP A 60 -21.59 29.55 -18.60
N LEU A 61 -22.38 28.48 -18.82
CA LEU A 61 -23.66 28.59 -19.50
C LEU A 61 -24.73 29.38 -18.69
N GLY A 62 -24.61 29.38 -17.35
CA GLY A 62 -25.48 30.14 -16.46
C GLY A 62 -25.02 31.56 -16.18
N ALA A 63 -23.77 31.92 -16.47
CA ALA A 63 -23.18 33.20 -16.15
C ALA A 63 -23.87 34.38 -16.85
N GLY A 64 -24.31 35.39 -16.11
CA GLY A 64 -24.93 36.59 -16.62
C GLY A 64 -26.37 36.43 -17.17
N ARG A 65 -27.01 35.26 -16.98
CA ARG A 65 -28.39 34.97 -17.39
C ARG A 65 -29.32 34.94 -16.19
N ASN A 66 -30.57 35.42 -16.36
CA ASN A 66 -31.62 35.35 -15.34
C ASN A 66 -32.73 34.41 -15.78
N ALA A 67 -33.28 33.66 -14.88
CA ALA A 67 -34.44 32.82 -15.07
C ALA A 67 -35.73 33.58 -14.72
N PRO A 68 -36.83 33.37 -15.45
CA PRO A 68 -38.13 33.90 -15.08
C PRO A 68 -38.67 33.18 -13.81
N ALA A 69 -39.62 33.82 -13.13
CA ALA A 69 -40.36 33.17 -12.03
C ALA A 69 -41.20 32.01 -12.58
N VAL A 70 -41.15 30.83 -11.89
CA VAL A 70 -41.92 29.63 -12.27
C VAL A 70 -42.75 29.20 -11.07
N LYS A 71 -44.10 29.25 -11.25
CA LYS A 71 -45.03 28.85 -10.20
C LYS A 71 -46.16 27.99 -10.74
N GLY A 72 -46.34 26.80 -10.19
CA GLY A 72 -47.39 25.87 -10.62
C GLY A 72 -47.03 24.39 -10.37
N ARG A 73 -47.81 23.50 -10.98
CA ARG A 73 -47.53 22.05 -10.96
C ARG A 73 -46.94 21.65 -12.33
N PHE A 74 -45.69 21.25 -12.35
CA PHE A 74 -44.97 20.88 -13.56
C PHE A 74 -44.29 19.53 -13.36
N THR A 75 -44.02 18.82 -14.46
CA THR A 75 -42.96 17.81 -14.40
C THR A 75 -41.61 18.53 -14.30
N PRO A 76 -40.55 17.92 -13.78
CA PRO A 76 -39.24 18.54 -13.68
C PRO A 76 -38.74 19.08 -15.04
N GLU A 77 -38.99 18.34 -16.12
CA GLU A 77 -38.64 18.75 -17.47
C GLU A 77 -39.38 19.99 -17.96
N GLU A 78 -40.74 20.03 -17.75
CA GLU A 78 -41.57 21.21 -18.08
C GLU A 78 -41.11 22.45 -17.30
N ALA A 79 -40.74 22.30 -16.04
CA ALA A 79 -40.23 23.38 -15.19
C ALA A 79 -38.87 23.87 -15.69
N LEU A 80 -37.93 22.98 -16.03
CA LEU A 80 -36.65 23.34 -16.62
C LEU A 80 -36.80 24.06 -17.97
N GLN A 81 -37.67 23.57 -18.87
CA GLN A 81 -37.95 24.24 -20.14
C GLN A 81 -38.49 25.66 -19.93
N THR A 82 -39.29 25.86 -18.87
CA THR A 82 -39.82 27.18 -18.52
C THR A 82 -38.73 28.12 -17.98
N LEU A 83 -37.84 27.63 -17.14
CA LEU A 83 -36.68 28.40 -16.63
C LEU A 83 -35.70 28.77 -17.73
N LEU A 84 -35.52 27.91 -18.73
CA LEU A 84 -34.58 28.12 -19.84
C LEU A 84 -35.17 28.95 -21.00
N LYS A 85 -36.42 29.36 -20.87
CA LYS A 85 -37.09 30.17 -21.94
C LYS A 85 -36.30 31.44 -22.18
N ASP A 86 -36.04 31.77 -23.45
CA ASP A 86 -35.28 32.92 -23.90
C ASP A 86 -33.80 33.00 -23.48
N SER A 87 -33.26 31.92 -22.88
CA SER A 87 -31.85 31.84 -22.45
C SER A 87 -30.89 31.38 -23.56
N GLY A 88 -31.41 30.88 -24.70
CA GLY A 88 -30.59 30.23 -25.74
C GLY A 88 -30.05 28.85 -25.31
N LEU A 89 -30.61 28.28 -24.26
CA LEU A 89 -30.30 26.94 -23.76
C LEU A 89 -31.50 26.01 -23.90
N GLN A 90 -31.25 24.72 -23.96
CA GLN A 90 -32.29 23.69 -24.00
C GLN A 90 -31.99 22.57 -22.99
N VAL A 91 -33.04 21.96 -22.45
CA VAL A 91 -32.94 20.80 -21.57
C VAL A 91 -33.07 19.53 -22.39
N GLN A 92 -32.24 18.54 -22.05
CA GLN A 92 -32.32 17.20 -22.58
C GLN A 92 -32.45 16.23 -21.38
N ALA A 93 -33.49 15.40 -21.34
CA ALA A 93 -33.66 14.37 -20.35
C ALA A 93 -32.73 13.21 -20.72
N LYS A 94 -31.86 12.83 -19.78
CA LYS A 94 -30.99 11.66 -19.90
C LYS A 94 -31.69 10.40 -19.36
N ASP A 95 -32.42 10.55 -18.27
CA ASP A 95 -33.30 9.55 -17.66
C ASP A 95 -34.46 10.21 -16.93
N GLU A 96 -35.21 9.48 -16.09
CA GLU A 96 -36.40 10.01 -15.41
C GLU A 96 -36.07 11.10 -14.37
N ARG A 97 -34.84 11.18 -13.87
CA ARG A 97 -34.42 12.09 -12.80
C ARG A 97 -33.19 12.95 -13.15
N THR A 98 -32.55 12.71 -14.29
CA THR A 98 -31.32 13.44 -14.71
C THR A 98 -31.58 14.25 -15.98
N PHE A 99 -31.28 15.54 -15.92
CA PHE A 99 -31.44 16.50 -17.01
C PHE A 99 -30.11 17.18 -17.31
N VAL A 100 -29.82 17.40 -18.60
CA VAL A 100 -28.63 18.12 -19.09
C VAL A 100 -29.05 19.38 -19.79
N ILE A 101 -28.41 20.53 -19.50
CA ILE A 101 -28.66 21.80 -20.16
C ILE A 101 -27.52 22.07 -21.12
N VAL A 102 -27.87 22.31 -22.37
CA VAL A 102 -26.94 22.57 -23.48
C VAL A 102 -27.32 23.83 -24.26
N ALA A 103 -26.39 24.41 -25.01
CA ALA A 103 -26.68 25.55 -25.88
C ALA A 103 -27.60 25.15 -27.06
N GLN A 104 -28.57 25.99 -27.42
CA GLN A 104 -29.49 25.75 -28.53
C GLN A 104 -28.73 25.80 -29.87
N GLY A 105 -28.79 24.71 -30.64
CA GLY A 105 -28.10 24.63 -31.94
C GLY A 105 -26.73 23.92 -31.92
N ALA A 106 -26.28 23.37 -30.79
CA ALA A 106 -25.12 22.49 -30.78
C ALA A 106 -25.42 21.20 -31.56
N PRO A 107 -24.56 20.74 -32.49
CA PRO A 107 -24.79 19.51 -33.22
C PRO A 107 -24.80 18.31 -32.25
N ALA A 108 -25.73 17.36 -32.51
CA ALA A 108 -25.95 16.20 -31.66
C ALA A 108 -24.71 15.31 -31.45
N SER A 109 -23.62 15.52 -32.18
CA SER A 109 -22.35 14.84 -32.04
C SER A 109 -21.34 15.49 -31.06
N SER A 110 -21.68 16.67 -30.47
CA SER A 110 -20.90 17.28 -29.39
C SER A 110 -21.46 16.95 -27.99
N LEU A 111 -22.45 16.07 -27.95
CA LEU A 111 -22.85 15.44 -26.68
C LEU A 111 -21.77 14.39 -26.28
N VAL A 112 -20.66 14.88 -25.75
CA VAL A 112 -20.06 14.17 -24.64
C VAL A 112 -21.17 14.15 -23.60
N THR A 113 -21.93 13.06 -23.59
CA THR A 113 -22.67 12.65 -22.44
C THR A 113 -21.66 12.69 -21.28
N PRO A 114 -21.89 13.41 -20.20
CA PRO A 114 -21.41 12.91 -18.94
C PRO A 114 -22.38 11.79 -18.58
N SER A 115 -22.22 10.55 -19.13
CA SER A 115 -22.06 9.48 -18.19
C SER A 115 -21.20 10.14 -17.11
N VAL A 116 -21.56 10.11 -15.81
CA VAL A 116 -20.46 9.96 -14.91
C VAL A 116 -19.78 8.76 -15.52
N PRO A 117 -18.76 8.95 -16.36
CA PRO A 117 -17.85 7.89 -16.56
C PRO A 117 -17.45 7.66 -15.10
N VAL A 118 -17.46 6.45 -14.68
CA VAL A 118 -16.21 6.06 -14.05
C VAL A 118 -15.22 6.45 -15.13
N GLU A 119 -14.94 7.77 -15.21
CA GLU A 119 -13.81 8.23 -15.95
C GLU A 119 -12.75 7.30 -15.40
N MET A 120 -12.20 6.48 -16.27
CA MET A 120 -10.76 6.33 -16.14
C MET A 120 -10.29 7.78 -16.26
N ALA A 121 -10.49 8.51 -15.16
CA ALA A 121 -9.90 9.81 -14.94
C ALA A 121 -8.50 9.51 -15.31
N GLN A 122 -7.96 10.13 -16.31
CA GLN A 122 -6.61 9.86 -16.75
C GLN A 122 -5.84 9.86 -15.47
N MET A 123 -5.67 8.62 -14.90
CA MET A 123 -5.09 8.44 -13.57
C MET A 123 -3.67 8.84 -13.80
N GLU A 124 -3.38 10.10 -13.51
CA GLU A 124 -2.06 10.65 -13.57
C GLU A 124 -1.23 9.90 -12.54
N ILE A 125 -0.55 8.84 -13.01
CA ILE A 125 0.31 8.03 -12.16
C ILE A 125 1.61 8.79 -12.00
N THR A 126 1.72 9.50 -10.90
CA THR A 126 2.94 10.21 -10.51
C THR A 126 4.07 9.26 -10.11
N ALA A 127 3.74 8.03 -9.71
CA ALA A 127 4.69 6.97 -9.40
C ALA A 127 5.57 6.53 -10.58
N SER A 128 5.32 7.00 -11.79
CA SER A 128 6.14 6.67 -12.97
C SER A 128 7.23 7.68 -13.28
N ARG A 129 7.54 8.63 -12.40
CA ARG A 129 8.35 9.84 -12.66
C ARG A 129 7.80 10.71 -13.79
N THR A 130 6.62 10.37 -14.25
CA THR A 130 5.92 11.05 -15.31
C THR A 130 4.51 11.25 -14.83
N SER A 131 4.05 12.47 -14.75
CA SER A 131 2.65 12.80 -14.51
C SER A 131 1.81 12.60 -15.78
N SER A 132 2.23 11.72 -16.69
CA SER A 132 1.50 11.45 -17.90
C SER A 132 0.81 10.09 -17.88
N SER A 133 -0.41 10.04 -18.30
CA SER A 133 -1.22 8.85 -18.51
C SER A 133 -0.59 7.79 -19.44
N LEU A 134 0.48 8.16 -20.16
CA LEU A 134 1.14 7.31 -21.14
C LEU A 134 2.02 6.21 -20.54
N VAL A 135 2.66 6.43 -19.39
CA VAL A 135 3.60 5.45 -18.80
C VAL A 135 2.89 4.36 -18.02
N SER A 136 1.72 4.66 -17.47
CA SER A 136 0.91 3.67 -16.76
C SER A 136 0.26 2.66 -17.68
N ALA A 137 0.14 3.00 -18.94
CA ALA A 137 -0.58 2.20 -19.92
C ALA A 137 0.04 0.81 -20.15
N THR A 138 1.34 0.62 -19.99
CA THR A 138 2.03 -0.65 -20.25
C THR A 138 2.17 -1.55 -19.02
N ARG A 139 1.55 -1.20 -17.89
CA ARG A 139 1.62 -1.97 -16.64
C ARG A 139 0.30 -1.91 -15.88
N GLN A 140 0.09 -2.92 -15.05
CA GLN A 140 -1.05 -2.92 -14.15
C GLN A 140 -0.78 -2.01 -12.95
N SER A 141 -1.68 -1.08 -12.69
CA SER A 141 -1.62 -0.15 -11.56
C SER A 141 -2.92 -0.17 -10.76
N THR A 142 -2.83 0.28 -9.52
CA THR A 142 -3.98 0.54 -8.66
C THR A 142 -3.71 1.82 -7.90
N VAL A 143 -4.69 2.69 -7.83
CA VAL A 143 -4.64 3.93 -7.07
C VAL A 143 -5.69 3.87 -5.99
N LEU A 144 -5.31 4.23 -4.77
CA LEU A 144 -6.19 4.43 -3.63
C LEU A 144 -6.11 5.89 -3.23
N GLU A 145 -7.20 6.61 -3.41
CA GLU A 145 -7.31 8.01 -3.03
C GLU A 145 -7.60 8.16 -1.53
N HIS A 146 -7.43 9.35 -0.98
CA HIS A 146 -7.59 9.65 0.45
C HIS A 146 -8.88 9.08 1.03
N GLU A 147 -10.02 9.35 0.40
CA GLU A 147 -11.33 8.89 0.90
C GLU A 147 -11.44 7.36 0.95
N GLN A 148 -10.96 6.67 -0.08
CA GLN A 148 -10.93 5.20 -0.11
C GLN A 148 -10.01 4.62 0.97
N LEU A 149 -8.84 5.26 1.18
CA LEU A 149 -7.92 4.87 2.26
C LEU A 149 -8.55 5.08 3.63
N GLN A 150 -9.23 6.21 3.86
CA GLN A 150 -9.93 6.48 5.12
C GLN A 150 -11.11 5.51 5.35
N GLU A 151 -11.82 5.10 4.29
CA GLU A 151 -12.85 4.05 4.38
C GLU A 151 -12.22 2.70 4.77
N LEU A 152 -11.23 2.22 4.00
CA LEU A 152 -10.63 0.91 4.19
C LEU A 152 -9.90 0.75 5.53
N ARG A 153 -9.30 1.83 6.07
CA ARG A 153 -8.63 1.80 7.38
C ARG A 153 -9.59 1.62 8.54
N GLN A 154 -10.88 1.94 8.43
CA GLN A 154 -11.86 1.65 9.47
C GLN A 154 -12.02 0.14 9.72
N GLY A 155 -11.78 -0.68 8.71
CA GLY A 155 -11.76 -2.14 8.80
C GLY A 155 -10.37 -2.76 8.89
N SER A 156 -9.31 -1.98 9.25
CA SER A 156 -7.93 -2.48 9.23
C SER A 156 -6.98 -1.68 10.13
N GLU A 157 -6.08 -2.36 10.82
CA GLU A 157 -5.20 -1.74 11.83
C GLU A 157 -3.99 -1.01 11.24
N SER A 158 -3.49 -1.44 10.07
CA SER A 158 -2.26 -0.92 9.47
C SER A 158 -2.40 -0.69 7.97
N LEU A 159 -1.56 0.21 7.42
CA LEU A 159 -1.45 0.44 5.99
C LEU A 159 -1.13 -0.86 5.22
N ALA A 160 -0.25 -1.69 5.75
CA ALA A 160 0.13 -2.96 5.15
C ALA A 160 -1.07 -3.91 5.00
N THR A 161 -1.95 -3.96 6.01
CA THR A 161 -3.19 -4.76 5.96
C THR A 161 -4.20 -4.16 4.97
N VAL A 162 -4.36 -2.83 4.95
CA VAL A 162 -5.22 -2.14 3.95
C VAL A 162 -4.76 -2.49 2.54
N LEU A 163 -3.47 -2.36 2.25
CA LEU A 163 -2.92 -2.66 0.94
C LEU A 163 -3.03 -4.15 0.59
N ALA A 164 -2.80 -5.05 1.57
CA ALA A 164 -2.98 -6.49 1.36
C ALA A 164 -4.41 -6.86 0.95
N LYS A 165 -5.43 -6.17 1.49
CA LYS A 165 -6.84 -6.38 1.15
C LYS A 165 -7.26 -5.71 -0.16
N ALA A 166 -6.69 -4.54 -0.49
CA ALA A 166 -7.08 -3.73 -1.63
C ALA A 166 -6.32 -4.08 -2.94
N ILE A 167 -5.05 -4.48 -2.84
CA ILE A 167 -4.18 -4.61 -4.00
C ILE A 167 -4.09 -6.07 -4.46
N PRO A 168 -4.49 -6.39 -5.70
CA PRO A 168 -4.20 -7.69 -6.32
C PRO A 168 -2.68 -7.93 -6.36
N GLY A 169 -2.25 -9.17 -6.18
CA GLY A 169 -0.83 -9.54 -6.19
C GLY A 169 -0.05 -9.25 -4.92
N MET A 170 -0.61 -8.50 -3.96
CA MET A 170 0.01 -8.26 -2.67
C MET A 170 -0.31 -9.38 -1.68
N SER A 171 0.71 -9.90 -0.98
CA SER A 171 0.54 -10.92 0.05
C SER A 171 -0.07 -10.34 1.34
N ASP A 172 -0.52 -11.22 2.25
CA ASP A 172 -1.06 -10.77 3.54
C ASP A 172 0.00 -10.06 4.38
N SER A 173 -0.45 -9.16 5.27
CA SER A 173 0.40 -8.51 6.27
C SER A 173 0.85 -9.52 7.32
N SER A 174 2.09 -9.41 7.77
CA SER A 174 2.59 -10.17 8.92
C SER A 174 2.16 -9.61 10.27
N ARG A 175 1.65 -8.35 10.28
CA ARG A 175 1.34 -7.58 11.48
C ARG A 175 2.53 -7.36 12.41
N THR A 176 3.73 -7.50 11.89
CA THR A 176 4.97 -7.20 12.60
C THR A 176 5.47 -5.80 12.23
N ILE A 177 6.37 -5.24 13.03
CA ILE A 177 6.98 -3.93 12.71
C ILE A 177 7.81 -3.94 11.43
N THR A 178 8.14 -5.11 10.91
CA THR A 178 8.95 -5.28 9.70
C THR A 178 8.14 -5.71 8.48
N GLU A 179 6.86 -6.08 8.66
CA GLU A 179 6.03 -6.69 7.61
C GLU A 179 6.77 -7.83 6.89
N TYR A 180 7.48 -8.66 7.67
CA TYR A 180 8.30 -9.72 7.14
C TYR A 180 7.50 -10.69 6.27
N GLY A 181 8.01 -10.95 5.07
CA GLY A 181 7.36 -11.85 4.11
C GLY A 181 6.24 -11.19 3.29
N GLN A 182 5.93 -9.89 3.49
CA GLN A 182 5.00 -9.20 2.61
C GLN A 182 5.66 -8.90 1.27
N THR A 183 5.05 -9.36 0.18
CA THR A 183 5.59 -9.24 -1.18
C THR A 183 4.53 -8.74 -2.14
N LEU A 184 4.98 -8.21 -3.27
CA LEU A 184 4.14 -7.89 -4.42
C LEU A 184 4.52 -8.83 -5.57
N ARG A 185 3.57 -9.67 -6.02
CA ARG A 185 3.82 -10.75 -7.01
C ARG A 185 4.98 -11.68 -6.63
N GLY A 186 5.15 -11.96 -5.34
CA GLY A 186 6.19 -12.85 -4.82
C GLY A 186 7.60 -12.26 -4.80
N ARG A 187 7.75 -10.94 -4.97
CA ARG A 187 9.03 -10.23 -4.99
C ARG A 187 8.99 -8.98 -4.12
N SER A 188 10.18 -8.45 -3.85
CA SER A 188 10.36 -7.20 -3.11
C SER A 188 9.76 -6.02 -3.86
N MET A 189 9.27 -5.05 -3.11
CA MET A 189 8.66 -3.82 -3.61
C MET A 189 9.46 -2.59 -3.17
N LEU A 190 9.52 -1.58 -4.02
CA LEU A 190 10.05 -0.28 -3.67
C LEU A 190 8.93 0.56 -3.05
N VAL A 191 9.13 1.02 -1.83
CA VAL A 191 8.19 1.92 -1.14
C VAL A 191 8.76 3.33 -1.16
N MET A 192 7.96 4.31 -1.58
CA MET A 192 8.36 5.72 -1.62
C MET A 192 7.32 6.58 -0.90
N VAL A 193 7.77 7.66 -0.27
CA VAL A 193 6.91 8.73 0.27
C VAL A 193 7.35 10.04 -0.35
N ASP A 194 6.42 10.74 -1.00
CA ASP A 194 6.68 11.99 -1.75
C ASP A 194 7.94 11.85 -2.63
N GLY A 195 8.03 10.73 -3.38
CA GLY A 195 9.15 10.44 -4.25
C GLY A 195 10.43 9.94 -3.56
N VAL A 196 10.53 9.98 -2.24
CA VAL A 196 11.72 9.55 -1.49
C VAL A 196 11.66 8.05 -1.21
N PRO A 197 12.66 7.25 -1.65
CA PRO A 197 12.71 5.83 -1.33
C PRO A 197 12.85 5.58 0.17
N LEU A 198 12.01 4.71 0.71
CA LEU A 198 12.10 4.27 2.10
C LEU A 198 12.89 2.98 2.27
N ASN A 199 13.21 2.29 1.18
CA ASN A 199 14.00 1.07 1.25
C ASN A 199 15.39 1.37 1.79
N THR A 200 15.84 0.49 2.67
CA THR A 200 17.20 0.48 3.18
C THR A 200 18.02 -0.60 2.46
N ASN A 201 19.32 -0.68 2.71
CA ASN A 201 20.15 -1.79 2.23
C ASN A 201 19.79 -3.16 2.88
N ARG A 202 18.73 -3.16 3.69
CA ARG A 202 18.04 -4.33 4.24
C ARG A 202 16.73 -4.56 3.47
N ASP A 203 15.91 -5.50 3.91
CA ASP A 203 14.68 -5.93 3.27
C ASP A 203 13.69 -4.76 3.03
N SER A 204 13.01 -4.78 1.90
CA SER A 204 12.15 -3.70 1.41
C SER A 204 10.77 -3.63 2.06
N SER A 205 10.26 -4.72 2.63
CA SER A 205 8.90 -4.76 3.20
C SER A 205 8.75 -3.96 4.49
N ARG A 206 9.85 -3.59 5.12
CA ARG A 206 9.92 -2.98 6.46
C ARG A 206 9.40 -1.54 6.55
N ASN A 207 8.91 -0.96 5.47
CA ASN A 207 8.69 0.48 5.40
C ASN A 207 7.22 0.91 5.53
N LEU A 208 6.27 -0.03 5.48
CA LEU A 208 4.84 0.30 5.56
C LEU A 208 4.34 0.58 6.99
N ALA A 209 5.12 0.21 8.01
CA ALA A 209 4.78 0.44 9.41
C ALA A 209 5.28 1.80 9.96
N ASN A 210 5.98 2.62 9.17
CA ASN A 210 6.62 3.85 9.63
C ASN A 210 6.01 5.14 9.04
N ILE A 211 4.77 5.06 8.60
CA ILE A 211 3.95 6.19 8.15
C ILE A 211 2.53 6.06 8.72
N ASP A 212 1.95 7.15 9.20
CA ASP A 212 0.56 7.16 9.62
C ASP A 212 -0.36 7.25 8.39
N PRO A 213 -1.29 6.29 8.22
CA PRO A 213 -2.24 6.32 7.10
C PRO A 213 -3.13 7.57 7.04
N ALA A 214 -3.31 8.29 8.17
CA ALA A 214 -4.08 9.54 8.21
C ALA A 214 -3.43 10.68 7.41
N LEU A 215 -2.11 10.61 7.21
CA LEU A 215 -1.33 11.63 6.48
C LEU A 215 -1.32 11.39 4.97
N ILE A 216 -1.86 10.28 4.51
CA ILE A 216 -1.76 9.86 3.12
C ILE A 216 -2.90 10.48 2.33
N GLU A 217 -2.55 11.19 1.26
CA GLU A 217 -3.48 11.66 0.23
C GLU A 217 -3.78 10.55 -0.78
N ARG A 218 -2.72 9.81 -1.20
CA ARG A 218 -2.84 8.87 -2.28
C ARG A 218 -1.78 7.77 -2.17
N VAL A 219 -2.17 6.54 -2.48
CA VAL A 219 -1.25 5.42 -2.69
C VAL A 219 -1.40 4.89 -4.10
N GLU A 220 -0.30 4.88 -4.84
CA GLU A 220 -0.21 4.29 -6.17
C GLU A 220 0.62 3.02 -6.11
N VAL A 221 0.09 1.93 -6.62
CA VAL A 221 0.79 0.64 -6.70
C VAL A 221 0.96 0.24 -8.15
N ILE A 222 2.20 0.27 -8.64
CA ILE A 222 2.58 -0.22 -9.97
C ILE A 222 3.13 -1.62 -9.80
N ARG A 223 2.53 -2.61 -10.45
CA ARG A 223 2.94 -4.01 -10.37
C ARG A 223 3.95 -4.36 -11.46
N GLY A 224 4.80 -5.34 -11.17
CA GLY A 224 5.88 -5.75 -12.06
C GLY A 224 7.18 -4.98 -11.85
N SER A 225 8.27 -5.55 -12.29
CA SER A 225 9.62 -5.00 -12.13
C SER A 225 9.76 -3.62 -12.76
N SER A 226 10.50 -2.72 -12.13
CA SER A 226 10.82 -1.41 -12.68
C SER A 226 12.23 -1.01 -12.32
N ALA A 227 12.96 -0.51 -13.30
CA ALA A 227 14.31 -0.01 -13.13
C ALA A 227 14.37 1.51 -12.96
N ILE A 228 13.29 2.23 -13.30
CA ILE A 228 13.32 3.69 -13.43
C ILE A 228 13.70 4.42 -12.13
N TYR A 229 13.44 3.79 -10.97
CA TYR A 229 13.75 4.35 -9.65
C TYR A 229 14.98 3.74 -8.96
N GLY A 230 15.72 2.86 -9.63
CA GLY A 230 16.89 2.18 -9.08
C GLY A 230 16.54 0.86 -8.38
N SER A 231 17.32 0.50 -7.36
CA SER A 231 17.23 -0.79 -6.66
C SER A 231 15.93 -0.95 -5.86
N GLY A 232 15.44 -2.21 -5.76
CA GLY A 232 14.34 -2.61 -4.87
C GLY A 232 13.00 -2.87 -5.56
N ALA A 233 12.77 -2.39 -6.79
CA ALA A 233 11.52 -2.55 -7.51
C ALA A 233 11.49 -3.85 -8.34
N THR A 234 11.67 -5.02 -7.72
CA THR A 234 11.63 -6.30 -8.43
C THR A 234 10.22 -6.87 -8.55
N GLY A 235 9.32 -6.56 -7.62
CA GLY A 235 7.90 -6.92 -7.65
C GLY A 235 6.98 -5.77 -8.05
N GLY A 236 7.41 -4.54 -7.82
CA GLY A 236 6.67 -3.34 -8.14
C GLY A 236 7.06 -2.14 -7.27
N ILE A 237 6.27 -1.09 -7.38
CA ILE A 237 6.46 0.18 -6.66
C ILE A 237 5.19 0.50 -5.89
N ILE A 238 5.33 0.92 -4.64
CA ILE A 238 4.29 1.54 -3.83
C ILE A 238 4.71 3.00 -3.62
N SER A 239 4.02 3.92 -4.27
CA SER A 239 4.25 5.36 -4.13
C SER A 239 3.16 5.96 -3.25
N ILE A 240 3.57 6.54 -2.16
CA ILE A 240 2.72 7.20 -1.18
C ILE A 240 2.91 8.70 -1.33
N THR A 241 1.84 9.42 -1.61
CA THR A 241 1.82 10.88 -1.61
C THR A 241 1.14 11.34 -0.34
N THR A 242 1.80 12.20 0.42
CA THR A 242 1.22 12.79 1.63
C THR A 242 0.37 14.01 1.30
N ARG A 243 -0.53 14.39 2.21
CA ARG A 243 -1.48 15.48 2.02
C ARG A 243 -0.78 16.76 1.53
N PRO A 244 -1.36 17.45 0.52
CA PRO A 244 -0.70 18.55 -0.16
C PRO A 244 -0.69 19.84 0.65
N ALA A 245 0.31 20.70 0.41
CA ALA A 245 0.29 22.10 0.83
C ALA A 245 -0.44 22.96 -0.22
N GLY A 246 -1.00 24.09 0.23
CA GLY A 246 -1.63 25.06 -0.66
C GLY A 246 -3.14 24.86 -0.84
N GLY A 247 -3.72 25.68 -1.76
CA GLY A 247 -5.15 25.75 -2.01
C GLY A 247 -5.89 26.69 -1.07
N GLU A 248 -7.19 26.52 -0.94
CA GLU A 248 -7.99 27.25 0.03
C GLU A 248 -7.59 26.89 1.46
N ASN A 249 -7.70 27.84 2.37
CA ASN A 249 -7.42 27.60 3.79
C ASN A 249 -8.41 26.57 4.32
N ARG A 250 -7.88 25.49 4.83
CA ARG A 250 -8.67 24.37 5.38
C ARG A 250 -7.99 23.78 6.60
N ALA A 251 -8.81 23.30 7.51
CA ALA A 251 -8.35 22.51 8.62
C ALA A 251 -9.24 21.27 8.79
N GLU A 252 -8.67 20.19 9.27
CA GLU A 252 -9.38 18.96 9.52
C GLU A 252 -8.95 18.39 10.86
N THR A 253 -9.92 18.07 11.70
CA THR A 253 -9.73 17.39 12.98
C THR A 253 -10.36 16.01 12.91
N SER A 254 -9.60 14.94 13.17
CA SER A 254 -10.10 13.59 13.21
C SER A 254 -9.83 12.93 14.56
N LEU A 255 -10.85 12.30 15.11
CA LEU A 255 -10.80 11.51 16.34
C LEU A 255 -11.24 10.10 16.04
N SER A 256 -10.55 9.09 16.56
CA SER A 256 -11.02 7.71 16.49
C SER A 256 -10.78 6.95 17.78
N ALA A 257 -11.63 5.95 18.00
CA ALA A 257 -11.52 4.99 19.10
C ALA A 257 -11.65 3.58 18.55
N THR A 258 -10.84 2.66 19.08
CA THR A 258 -10.82 1.25 18.67
C THR A 258 -10.98 0.36 19.90
N SER A 259 -11.76 -0.71 19.78
CA SER A 259 -11.97 -1.67 20.87
C SER A 259 -12.14 -3.09 20.32
N PRO A 260 -11.44 -4.09 20.86
CA PRO A 260 -11.76 -5.49 20.62
C PRO A 260 -13.15 -5.80 21.24
N LEU A 261 -14.05 -6.45 20.49
CA LEU A 261 -15.36 -6.83 20.96
C LEU A 261 -15.39 -8.22 21.62
N THR A 262 -14.36 -9.02 21.42
CA THR A 262 -14.21 -10.35 22.03
C THR A 262 -13.85 -10.26 23.52
N ARG A 263 -13.23 -9.15 23.94
CA ARG A 263 -12.93 -8.84 25.34
C ARG A 263 -12.99 -7.34 25.54
N LEU A 264 -14.01 -6.87 26.20
CA LEU A 264 -14.16 -5.46 26.57
C LEU A 264 -13.32 -5.19 27.84
N GLY A 265 -12.29 -4.35 27.69
CA GLY A 265 -11.40 -3.96 28.78
C GLY A 265 -10.62 -2.70 28.40
N SER A 266 -10.17 -1.95 29.39
CA SER A 266 -9.43 -0.71 29.16
C SER A 266 -8.07 -0.94 28.50
N ASP A 267 -7.48 -2.09 28.69
CA ASP A 267 -6.19 -2.48 28.11
C ASP A 267 -6.25 -2.76 26.58
N GLY A 268 -7.43 -3.08 26.05
CA GLY A 268 -7.66 -3.24 24.60
C GLY A 268 -8.10 -1.95 23.90
N LEU A 269 -8.36 -0.87 24.64
CA LEU A 269 -8.82 0.37 24.02
C LEU A 269 -7.65 1.06 23.29
N GLY A 270 -7.91 1.44 22.04
CA GLY A 270 -7.05 2.29 21.24
C GLY A 270 -7.74 3.61 20.92
N GLY A 271 -6.96 4.59 20.47
CA GLY A 271 -7.51 5.87 20.05
C GLY A 271 -6.51 6.67 19.23
N GLN A 272 -7.01 7.57 18.40
CA GLN A 272 -6.20 8.45 17.58
C GLN A 272 -6.79 9.86 17.59
N PHE A 273 -5.94 10.85 17.68
CA PHE A 273 -6.20 12.25 17.36
C PHE A 273 -5.32 12.64 16.19
N GLN A 274 -5.90 13.33 15.21
CA GLN A 274 -5.18 13.88 14.07
C GLN A 274 -5.68 15.29 13.78
N GLN A 275 -4.75 16.21 13.53
CA GLN A 275 -5.02 17.57 13.08
C GLN A 275 -4.21 17.86 11.82
N TYR A 276 -4.87 18.45 10.83
CA TYR A 276 -4.26 18.90 9.60
C TYR A 276 -4.70 20.34 9.29
N PHE A 277 -3.78 21.15 8.81
CA PHE A 277 -4.01 22.50 8.32
C PHE A 277 -3.29 22.68 6.99
N ALA A 278 -3.93 23.34 6.02
CA ALA A 278 -3.29 23.71 4.77
C ALA A 278 -3.91 24.98 4.20
N GLY A 279 -3.17 25.64 3.33
CA GLY A 279 -3.64 26.82 2.64
C GLY A 279 -2.55 27.52 1.86
N SER A 280 -2.92 28.62 1.20
CA SER A 280 -2.01 29.49 0.47
C SER A 280 -2.14 30.93 0.95
N GLN A 281 -1.00 31.63 1.06
CA GLN A 281 -0.97 33.07 1.31
C GLN A 281 0.03 33.74 0.37
N GLY A 282 -0.50 34.44 -0.64
CA GLY A 282 0.32 35.03 -1.70
C GLY A 282 1.07 33.94 -2.48
N ALA A 283 2.39 34.01 -2.54
CA ALA A 283 3.24 33.04 -3.21
C ALA A 283 3.60 31.82 -2.35
N VAL A 284 3.11 31.73 -1.11
CA VAL A 284 3.49 30.68 -0.15
C VAL A 284 2.35 29.71 0.05
N ASP A 285 2.60 28.43 -0.22
CA ASP A 285 1.77 27.30 0.17
C ASP A 285 2.26 26.74 1.50
N TYR A 286 1.35 26.31 2.35
CA TYR A 286 1.69 25.65 3.60
C TYR A 286 0.78 24.46 3.89
N ALA A 287 1.33 23.51 4.60
CA ALA A 287 0.57 22.46 5.30
C ALA A 287 1.28 22.13 6.60
N PHE A 288 0.51 21.76 7.61
CA PHE A 288 1.00 21.28 8.89
C PHE A 288 0.09 20.16 9.38
N ASP A 289 0.66 19.08 9.88
CA ASP A 289 -0.05 17.98 10.50
C ASP A 289 0.57 17.58 11.83
N PHE A 290 -0.28 17.14 12.73
CA PHE A 290 0.10 16.58 14.01
C PHE A 290 -0.87 15.48 14.39
N GLY A 291 -0.34 14.32 14.83
CA GLY A 291 -1.15 13.22 15.28
C GLY A 291 -0.56 12.49 16.48
N THR A 292 -1.46 11.88 17.26
CA THR A 292 -1.11 10.91 18.29
C THR A 292 -2.05 9.72 18.22
N ARG A 293 -1.51 8.52 18.39
CA ARG A 293 -2.27 7.29 18.39
C ARG A 293 -1.79 6.38 19.50
N HIS A 294 -2.76 5.82 20.24
CA HIS A 294 -2.54 4.72 21.14
C HIS A 294 -3.10 3.43 20.55
N ILE A 295 -2.31 2.38 20.52
CA ILE A 295 -2.72 1.03 20.14
C ILE A 295 -2.72 0.20 21.42
N GLY A 296 -3.88 -0.32 21.83
CA GLY A 296 -4.00 -1.18 23.00
C GLY A 296 -3.62 -2.63 22.70
N ALA A 297 -3.92 -3.49 23.64
CA ALA A 297 -3.78 -4.94 23.50
C ALA A 297 -4.67 -5.51 22.39
N SER A 298 -4.24 -6.55 21.74
CA SER A 298 -5.04 -7.32 20.79
C SER A 298 -5.52 -8.63 21.41
N TYR A 299 -6.74 -9.05 21.04
CA TYR A 299 -7.39 -10.25 21.56
C TYR A 299 -7.88 -11.13 20.42
N ASP A 300 -7.71 -12.43 20.57
CA ASP A 300 -8.19 -13.44 19.61
C ASP A 300 -9.72 -13.60 19.63
N ALA A 301 -10.24 -14.51 18.82
CA ALA A 301 -11.66 -14.78 18.71
C ALA A 301 -12.31 -15.32 20.01
N HIS A 302 -11.51 -15.82 20.93
CA HIS A 302 -11.94 -16.38 22.23
C HIS A 302 -11.74 -15.40 23.38
N GLY A 303 -11.23 -14.18 23.12
CA GLY A 303 -10.91 -13.17 24.13
C GLY A 303 -9.59 -13.46 24.88
N GLY A 304 -8.76 -14.35 24.36
CA GLY A 304 -7.39 -14.54 24.80
C GLY A 304 -6.50 -13.38 24.31
N ARG A 305 -5.64 -12.84 25.19
CA ARG A 305 -4.65 -11.82 24.78
C ARG A 305 -3.65 -12.45 23.81
N ILE A 306 -3.47 -11.83 22.65
CA ILE A 306 -2.46 -12.24 21.69
C ILE A 306 -1.08 -11.90 22.26
N ALA A 307 -0.18 -12.87 22.25
CA ALA A 307 1.18 -12.69 22.74
C ALA A 307 1.97 -11.74 21.84
N PRO A 308 2.92 -10.95 22.39
CA PRO A 308 3.85 -10.17 21.58
C PRO A 308 4.61 -11.07 20.57
N GLU A 309 4.86 -10.56 19.37
CA GLU A 309 5.62 -11.30 18.37
C GLU A 309 7.10 -11.39 18.79
N PRO A 310 7.67 -12.61 18.97
CA PRO A 310 8.90 -12.79 19.72
C PRO A 310 10.17 -12.51 18.92
N SER A 311 10.12 -12.23 17.62
CA SER A 311 11.32 -12.13 16.78
C SER A 311 11.43 -10.82 16.01
N GLN A 312 10.34 -10.37 15.41
CA GLN A 312 10.28 -9.11 14.66
C GLN A 312 9.68 -7.97 15.48
N GLY A 313 8.82 -8.31 16.43
CA GLY A 313 8.05 -7.38 17.22
C GLY A 313 6.77 -6.92 16.54
N ASP A 314 5.87 -6.36 17.31
CA ASP A 314 4.60 -5.77 16.91
C ASP A 314 4.45 -4.37 17.52
N LEU A 315 3.29 -3.73 17.27
CA LEU A 315 2.93 -2.41 17.78
C LEU A 315 1.79 -2.46 18.81
N PHE A 316 1.44 -3.62 19.37
CA PHE A 316 0.48 -3.66 20.47
C PHE A 316 1.03 -2.95 21.70
N ASP A 317 0.15 -2.37 22.51
CA ASP A 317 0.52 -1.54 23.66
C ASP A 317 1.49 -0.41 23.30
N SER A 318 1.26 0.30 22.21
CA SER A 318 2.18 1.32 21.71
C SER A 318 1.56 2.70 21.66
N ASN A 319 2.40 3.71 21.88
CA ASN A 319 2.10 5.11 21.66
C ASN A 319 2.86 5.62 20.44
N ILE A 320 2.15 6.27 19.53
CA ILE A 320 2.67 6.76 18.25
C ILE A 320 2.45 8.25 18.20
N TYR A 321 3.46 8.98 17.78
CA TYR A 321 3.43 10.41 17.52
C TYR A 321 3.92 10.68 16.10
N ASN A 322 3.20 11.53 15.39
CA ASN A 322 3.59 12.01 14.08
C ASN A 322 3.44 13.53 14.02
N ILE A 323 4.38 14.18 13.37
CA ILE A 323 4.35 15.60 13.07
C ILE A 323 4.93 15.81 11.67
N GLY A 324 4.28 16.65 10.89
CA GLY A 324 4.70 16.96 9.53
C GLY A 324 4.43 18.40 9.16
N GLY A 325 5.13 18.86 8.14
CA GLY A 325 4.90 20.18 7.56
C GLY A 325 5.47 20.29 6.16
N LYS A 326 4.79 21.08 5.32
CA LYS A 326 5.22 21.44 3.98
C LYS A 326 5.16 22.96 3.81
N LEU A 327 6.18 23.52 3.21
CA LEU A 327 6.23 24.92 2.81
C LEU A 327 6.65 25.01 1.35
N GLY A 328 5.75 25.50 0.50
CA GLY A 328 5.99 25.76 -0.90
C GLY A 328 6.12 27.26 -1.17
N LEU A 329 7.02 27.64 -2.06
CA LEU A 329 7.19 29.00 -2.56
C LEU A 329 7.09 29.00 -4.07
N HIS A 330 6.10 29.68 -4.63
CA HIS A 330 6.01 30.01 -6.04
C HIS A 330 6.93 31.19 -6.33
N ILE A 331 8.04 30.92 -7.02
CA ILE A 331 9.02 31.95 -7.41
C ILE A 331 8.42 32.79 -8.53
N ASP A 332 7.79 32.13 -9.48
CA ASP A 332 6.99 32.67 -10.57
C ASP A 332 5.93 31.66 -11.03
N GLU A 333 5.27 31.88 -12.16
CA GLU A 333 4.22 31.01 -12.71
C GLU A 333 4.74 29.61 -13.13
N ASN A 334 6.04 29.47 -13.38
CA ASN A 334 6.67 28.24 -13.84
C ASN A 334 7.55 27.57 -12.78
N GLN A 335 7.91 28.29 -11.71
CA GLN A 335 8.90 27.82 -10.76
C GLN A 335 8.36 27.72 -9.34
N ARG A 336 8.57 26.56 -8.74
CA ARG A 336 8.17 26.28 -7.37
C ARG A 336 9.29 25.56 -6.61
N ILE A 337 9.53 25.95 -5.38
CA ILE A 337 10.37 25.22 -4.44
C ILE A 337 9.52 24.77 -3.25
N GLN A 338 9.67 23.54 -2.78
CA GLN A 338 8.94 23.02 -1.63
C GLN A 338 9.88 22.31 -0.66
N LEU A 339 9.77 22.63 0.61
CA LEU A 339 10.39 21.90 1.70
C LEU A 339 9.30 21.12 2.44
N ALA A 340 9.53 19.80 2.60
CA ALA A 340 8.70 18.93 3.42
C ALA A 340 9.54 18.31 4.55
N VAL A 341 8.98 18.25 5.75
CA VAL A 341 9.61 17.60 6.91
C VAL A 341 8.55 16.74 7.58
N SER A 342 8.88 15.50 7.89
CA SER A 342 8.03 14.60 8.67
C SER A 342 8.81 13.84 9.72
N HIS A 343 8.19 13.60 10.85
CA HIS A 343 8.73 12.80 11.94
C HIS A 343 7.65 11.85 12.47
N TYR A 344 8.01 10.58 12.58
CA TYR A 344 7.20 9.49 13.10
C TYR A 344 7.95 8.77 14.21
N ASP A 345 7.32 8.55 15.37
CA ASP A 345 7.92 7.85 16.51
C ASP A 345 6.85 6.95 17.17
N ALA A 346 7.01 5.65 17.03
CA ALA A 346 6.18 4.62 17.66
C ALA A 346 6.98 3.90 18.74
N ARG A 347 6.44 3.85 19.96
CA ARG A 347 7.08 3.24 21.14
C ARG A 347 6.12 2.28 21.80
N GLN A 348 6.56 1.04 21.98
CA GLN A 348 5.86 0.05 22.78
C GLN A 348 6.09 0.29 24.26
N ASP A 349 5.04 0.05 25.07
CA ASP A 349 5.06 0.13 26.54
C ASP A 349 4.11 -0.97 27.07
N SER A 350 4.57 -2.20 27.00
CA SER A 350 3.78 -3.41 27.34
C SER A 350 4.28 -4.04 28.62
N ASP A 351 3.35 -4.49 29.49
CA ASP A 351 3.63 -5.32 30.66
C ASP A 351 3.77 -6.82 30.31
N TYR A 352 3.67 -7.20 29.02
CA TYR A 352 3.54 -8.58 28.60
C TYR A 352 4.72 -9.04 27.74
N ALA A 353 5.13 -10.29 27.96
CA ALA A 353 6.06 -11.02 27.12
C ALA A 353 5.40 -12.28 26.56
N THR A 354 6.04 -12.89 25.56
CA THR A 354 5.66 -14.21 25.07
C THR A 354 6.23 -15.28 25.97
N ASP A 355 5.38 -16.20 26.42
CA ASP A 355 5.76 -17.33 27.30
C ASP A 355 6.76 -18.27 26.60
N PRO A 356 8.02 -18.34 27.01
CA PRO A 356 9.00 -19.23 26.40
C PRO A 356 8.74 -20.71 26.68
N SER A 357 7.92 -21.06 27.68
CA SER A 357 7.62 -22.43 28.02
C SER A 357 6.88 -23.20 26.95
N VAL A 358 6.05 -22.51 26.13
CA VAL A 358 5.32 -23.13 25.01
C VAL A 358 6.25 -23.63 23.90
N ALA A 359 7.48 -23.13 23.83
CA ALA A 359 8.50 -23.61 22.89
C ALA A 359 8.93 -25.07 23.15
N LYS A 360 8.71 -25.57 24.35
CA LYS A 360 9.03 -26.96 24.74
C LYS A 360 7.98 -27.97 24.29
N LEU A 361 6.82 -27.51 23.88
CA LEU A 361 5.71 -28.32 23.36
C LEU A 361 5.88 -28.59 21.87
N PRO A 362 5.26 -29.65 21.31
CA PRO A 362 5.34 -29.92 19.87
C PRO A 362 4.91 -28.71 19.07
N ALA A 363 5.71 -28.37 18.07
CA ALA A 363 5.46 -27.17 17.25
C ALA A 363 4.08 -27.18 16.60
N GLY A 364 3.36 -26.04 16.64
CA GLY A 364 2.01 -25.89 16.12
C GLY A 364 0.91 -26.57 16.94
N SER A 365 1.24 -27.12 18.13
CA SER A 365 0.26 -27.82 18.98
C SER A 365 -0.56 -26.91 19.89
N VAL A 366 -0.01 -25.75 20.25
CA VAL A 366 -0.65 -24.73 21.08
C VAL A 366 -0.38 -23.33 20.52
N PRO A 367 -1.27 -22.35 20.74
CA PRO A 367 -0.98 -20.97 20.42
C PRO A 367 0.14 -20.41 21.32
N ALA A 368 0.76 -19.34 20.85
CA ALA A 368 1.60 -18.50 21.70
C ALA A 368 0.77 -17.92 22.85
N ASN A 369 1.37 -17.88 24.04
CA ASN A 369 0.74 -17.41 25.26
C ASN A 369 1.40 -16.12 25.75
N ALA A 370 0.59 -15.12 26.14
CA ALA A 370 1.08 -13.88 26.74
C ALA A 370 1.19 -14.02 28.25
N ILE A 371 2.35 -13.70 28.83
CA ILE A 371 2.59 -13.68 30.28
C ILE A 371 2.86 -12.25 30.73
N LYS A 372 2.28 -11.87 31.89
CA LYS A 372 2.41 -10.53 32.46
C LYS A 372 3.64 -10.43 33.38
N GLY A 373 4.24 -9.24 33.43
CA GLY A 373 5.37 -8.92 34.30
C GLY A 373 6.66 -8.69 33.53
N LEU A 374 6.57 -8.27 32.27
CA LEU A 374 7.74 -7.87 31.49
C LEU A 374 8.49 -6.72 32.16
N ASP A 375 9.76 -6.93 32.44
CA ASP A 375 10.73 -5.95 32.93
C ASP A 375 11.82 -5.78 31.87
N LEU A 376 11.67 -4.75 31.05
CA LEU A 376 12.53 -4.42 29.92
C LEU A 376 12.59 -2.90 29.78
N ASP A 377 13.74 -2.29 30.03
CA ASP A 377 13.93 -0.84 30.02
C ASP A 377 13.55 -0.19 28.68
N GLU A 378 13.89 -0.82 27.58
CA GLU A 378 13.71 -0.29 26.25
C GLU A 378 13.01 -1.30 25.33
N GLN A 379 11.72 -1.10 25.08
CA GLN A 379 10.89 -1.96 24.25
C GLN A 379 10.97 -1.59 22.75
N ASN A 380 10.14 -2.22 21.93
CA ASN A 380 10.09 -1.99 20.48
C ASN A 380 9.89 -0.50 20.15
N ARG A 381 10.61 -0.02 19.14
CA ARG A 381 10.51 1.36 18.70
C ARG A 381 10.76 1.48 17.20
N ILE A 382 9.98 2.33 16.55
CA ILE A 382 10.24 2.80 15.19
C ILE A 382 10.33 4.32 15.23
N ARG A 383 11.41 4.89 14.69
CA ARG A 383 11.55 6.32 14.47
C ARG A 383 11.95 6.56 13.03
N ASN A 384 11.26 7.48 12.35
CA ASN A 384 11.56 7.86 10.99
C ASN A 384 11.43 9.38 10.83
N THR A 385 12.52 10.04 10.49
CA THR A 385 12.53 11.47 10.17
C THR A 385 12.92 11.65 8.72
N LEU A 386 12.12 12.37 7.97
CA LEU A 386 12.33 12.64 6.55
C LEU A 386 12.33 14.13 6.30
N VAL A 387 13.34 14.62 5.60
CA VAL A 387 13.43 15.99 5.08
C VAL A 387 13.55 15.90 3.56
N ASN A 388 12.69 16.60 2.84
CA ASN A 388 12.61 16.57 1.39
C ASN A 388 12.53 17.98 0.84
N LEU A 389 13.44 18.35 -0.06
CA LEU A 389 13.46 19.60 -0.77
C LEU A 389 13.24 19.33 -2.25
N GLU A 390 12.21 19.92 -2.82
CA GLU A 390 11.84 19.79 -4.23
C GLU A 390 11.89 21.15 -4.92
N TYR A 391 12.37 21.16 -6.14
CA TYR A 391 12.32 22.28 -7.06
C TYR A 391 11.71 21.81 -8.38
N GLU A 392 10.71 22.52 -8.84
CA GLU A 392 10.05 22.29 -10.12
C GLU A 392 10.18 23.53 -11.00
N ASN A 393 10.42 23.29 -12.28
CA ASN A 393 10.36 24.31 -13.32
C ASN A 393 9.58 23.74 -14.51
N LEU A 394 8.45 24.32 -14.83
CA LEU A 394 7.52 23.83 -15.87
C LEU A 394 8.03 24.09 -17.28
N ASP A 395 8.94 25.05 -17.46
CA ASP A 395 9.53 25.36 -18.77
C ASP A 395 10.98 25.86 -18.64
N ILE A 396 11.91 24.91 -18.73
CA ILE A 396 13.34 25.19 -18.88
C ILE A 396 13.83 24.71 -20.25
N LEU A 397 14.06 25.63 -21.16
CA LEU A 397 14.45 25.32 -22.56
C LEU A 397 13.49 24.34 -23.25
N GLY A 398 12.20 24.50 -23.05
CA GLY A 398 11.15 23.64 -23.61
C GLY A 398 10.98 22.30 -22.90
N SER A 399 11.58 22.10 -21.73
CA SER A 399 11.47 20.90 -20.91
C SER A 399 10.92 21.23 -19.52
N ARG A 400 10.25 20.28 -18.89
CA ARG A 400 9.91 20.35 -17.45
C ARG A 400 11.04 19.73 -16.65
N LEU A 401 11.49 20.43 -15.62
CA LEU A 401 12.53 19.98 -14.68
C LEU A 401 11.92 19.71 -13.32
N SER A 402 12.23 18.55 -12.73
CA SER A 402 12.02 18.26 -11.31
C SER A 402 13.36 17.86 -10.68
N ALA A 403 13.75 18.56 -9.63
CA ALA A 403 14.93 18.28 -8.84
C ALA A 403 14.54 18.06 -7.39
N GLN A 404 15.11 17.02 -6.77
CA GLN A 404 14.81 16.61 -5.40
C GLN A 404 16.10 16.35 -4.64
N MET A 405 16.15 16.79 -3.39
CA MET A 405 17.20 16.42 -2.41
C MET A 405 16.49 15.97 -1.13
N TYR A 406 16.97 14.87 -0.53
CA TYR A 406 16.36 14.34 0.66
C TYR A 406 17.37 13.80 1.66
N TYR A 407 16.96 13.84 2.94
CA TYR A 407 17.65 13.22 4.05
C TYR A 407 16.66 12.41 4.87
N ARG A 408 17.04 11.21 5.29
CA ARG A 408 16.25 10.34 6.13
C ARG A 408 17.09 9.78 7.27
N ASP A 409 16.58 9.87 8.50
CA ASP A 409 17.08 9.18 9.70
C ASP A 409 16.05 8.15 10.15
N TYR A 410 16.41 6.88 10.08
CA TYR A 410 15.56 5.75 10.44
C TYR A 410 16.19 4.91 11.54
N PHE A 411 15.40 4.60 12.55
CA PHE A 411 15.77 3.76 13.68
C PHE A 411 14.68 2.73 13.96
N THR A 412 15.05 1.48 14.21
CA THR A 412 14.16 0.42 14.69
C THR A 412 14.83 -0.37 15.79
N ARG A 413 14.11 -0.60 16.89
CA ARG A 413 14.44 -1.56 17.94
C ARG A 413 13.44 -2.70 17.90
N PHE A 414 13.95 -3.93 17.87
CA PHE A 414 13.15 -5.14 17.78
C PHE A 414 12.84 -5.71 19.17
N THR A 415 11.92 -6.67 19.24
CA THR A 415 11.69 -7.46 20.46
C THR A 415 12.96 -8.20 20.88
N PRO A 416 13.26 -8.30 22.19
CA PRO A 416 14.33 -9.17 22.68
C PRO A 416 14.07 -10.63 22.29
N PHE A 417 15.13 -11.35 21.99
CA PHE A 417 15.07 -12.72 21.50
C PHE A 417 16.06 -13.63 22.23
N ASP A 418 15.61 -14.80 22.68
CA ASP A 418 16.50 -15.86 23.14
C ASP A 418 17.18 -16.52 21.94
N ALA A 419 18.35 -16.01 21.61
CA ALA A 419 19.13 -16.43 20.46
C ALA A 419 20.19 -17.50 20.80
N ARG A 420 20.16 -18.09 22.00
CA ARG A 420 21.17 -19.08 22.44
C ARG A 420 21.25 -20.31 21.54
N ALA A 421 20.14 -20.71 20.93
CA ALA A 421 20.10 -21.79 19.95
C ALA A 421 20.58 -21.37 18.53
N VAL A 422 20.83 -20.07 18.28
CA VAL A 422 21.23 -19.54 16.98
C VAL A 422 22.74 -19.33 16.95
N ALA A 423 23.48 -20.28 16.35
CA ALA A 423 24.95 -20.31 16.39
C ALA A 423 25.63 -19.02 15.92
N THR A 424 25.02 -18.27 14.97
CA THR A 424 25.54 -16.99 14.47
C THR A 424 25.29 -15.80 15.39
N ARG A 425 24.53 -16.01 16.50
CA ARG A 425 24.15 -14.98 17.48
C ARG A 425 25.01 -15.06 18.77
N GLY A 426 26.05 -15.86 18.78
CA GLY A 426 27.01 -15.96 19.91
C GLY A 426 26.46 -16.56 21.19
N GLY A 427 25.30 -17.21 21.16
CA GLY A 427 24.68 -17.83 22.34
C GLY A 427 24.07 -16.84 23.34
N ASN A 428 23.61 -15.69 22.86
CA ASN A 428 23.07 -14.58 23.65
C ASN A 428 21.55 -14.64 23.83
N VAL A 429 21.05 -14.05 24.91
CA VAL A 429 19.72 -13.41 24.95
C VAL A 429 19.96 -11.97 24.58
N ASP A 430 19.35 -11.47 23.51
CA ASP A 430 19.73 -10.20 22.93
C ASP A 430 18.57 -9.42 22.31
N GLN A 431 18.81 -8.12 22.08
CA GLN A 431 17.89 -7.21 21.40
C GLN A 431 18.63 -6.44 20.32
N ILE A 432 18.13 -6.53 19.08
CA ILE A 432 18.73 -5.88 17.92
C ILE A 432 18.15 -4.48 17.77
N MET A 433 19.01 -3.54 17.36
CA MET A 433 18.62 -2.26 16.81
C MET A 433 19.10 -2.15 15.37
N GLN A 434 18.46 -1.32 14.59
CA GLN A 434 18.89 -0.92 13.23
C GLN A 434 18.89 0.59 13.14
N ASN A 435 20.02 1.16 12.76
CA ASN A 435 20.16 2.56 12.35
C ASN A 435 20.31 2.62 10.83
N SER A 436 19.76 3.65 10.19
CA SER A 436 19.96 3.93 8.77
C SER A 436 19.84 5.42 8.53
N GLU A 437 20.91 6.03 8.05
CA GLU A 437 20.94 7.43 7.60
C GLU A 437 21.09 7.44 6.08
N VAL A 438 20.15 8.11 5.41
CA VAL A 438 20.10 8.19 3.94
C VAL A 438 20.18 9.64 3.50
N PHE A 439 21.03 9.92 2.54
CA PHE A 439 21.06 11.16 1.78
C PHE A 439 20.94 10.84 0.29
N GLY A 440 20.08 11.56 -0.41
CA GLY A 440 19.93 11.36 -1.85
C GLY A 440 19.54 12.62 -2.60
N SER A 441 19.72 12.52 -3.91
CA SER A 441 19.29 13.55 -4.85
C SER A 441 18.78 12.92 -6.14
N ARG A 442 17.88 13.61 -6.81
CA ARG A 442 17.26 13.17 -8.05
C ARG A 442 17.02 14.34 -8.98
N LEU A 443 17.32 14.15 -10.25
CA LEU A 443 17.03 15.08 -11.34
C LEU A 443 16.23 14.36 -12.40
N THR A 444 15.10 14.94 -12.83
CA THR A 444 14.27 14.42 -13.91
C THR A 444 13.93 15.55 -14.87
N LEU A 445 14.17 15.34 -16.16
CA LEU A 445 13.73 16.24 -17.22
C LEU A 445 12.72 15.50 -18.10
N ARG A 446 11.69 16.23 -18.49
CA ARG A 446 10.67 15.81 -19.47
C ARG A 446 10.73 16.73 -20.64
N THR A 447 11.12 16.20 -21.76
CA THR A 447 11.38 16.94 -23.00
C THR A 447 10.40 16.45 -24.05
N PRO A 448 9.37 17.26 -24.41
CA PRO A 448 8.54 16.94 -25.55
C PRO A 448 9.39 17.04 -26.83
N LEU A 449 9.27 16.05 -27.70
CA LEU A 449 10.00 15.97 -28.95
C LEU A 449 9.04 16.19 -30.12
N GLY A 450 9.31 17.21 -30.92
CA GLY A 450 8.45 17.63 -32.06
C GLY A 450 7.27 18.51 -31.63
N GLU A 451 6.57 19.07 -32.61
CA GLU A 451 5.49 20.05 -32.41
C GLU A 451 4.14 19.40 -32.02
N SER A 452 3.97 18.09 -32.26
CA SER A 452 2.68 17.40 -32.04
C SER A 452 2.44 16.96 -30.60
N GLY A 453 3.48 17.00 -29.72
CA GLY A 453 3.39 16.45 -28.35
C GLY A 453 3.19 14.93 -28.26
N SER A 454 3.26 14.24 -29.39
CA SER A 454 3.08 12.77 -29.45
C SER A 454 4.29 11.99 -28.97
N THR A 455 5.42 12.63 -28.80
CA THR A 455 6.68 12.03 -28.34
C THR A 455 7.22 12.78 -27.15
N GLU A 456 7.56 12.06 -26.08
CA GLU A 456 8.20 12.62 -24.88
C GLU A 456 9.43 11.81 -24.52
N LEU A 457 10.51 12.48 -24.20
CA LEU A 457 11.73 11.91 -23.61
C LEU A 457 11.79 12.29 -22.13
N VAL A 458 11.76 11.28 -21.26
CA VAL A 458 11.99 11.44 -19.80
C VAL A 458 13.38 10.92 -19.49
N TRP A 459 14.23 11.78 -18.98
CA TRP A 459 15.62 11.42 -18.71
C TRP A 459 16.16 12.12 -17.46
N GLY A 460 17.23 11.59 -16.92
CA GLY A 460 17.83 12.17 -15.73
C GLY A 460 18.75 11.22 -15.00
N GLY A 461 18.95 11.51 -13.72
CA GLY A 461 19.83 10.73 -12.87
C GLY A 461 19.47 10.87 -11.40
N ASP A 462 20.02 9.98 -10.61
CA ASP A 462 19.88 10.01 -9.16
C ASP A 462 21.13 9.51 -8.45
N TYR A 463 21.30 9.96 -7.23
CA TYR A 463 22.34 9.55 -6.31
C TYR A 463 21.70 9.25 -4.96
N ASN A 464 22.15 8.16 -4.32
CA ASN A 464 21.75 7.77 -2.99
C ASN A 464 22.96 7.27 -2.22
N GLN A 465 23.09 7.69 -0.96
CA GLN A 465 24.06 7.18 -0.02
C GLN A 465 23.35 6.78 1.25
N GLU A 466 23.57 5.56 1.71
CA GLU A 466 23.07 5.05 2.98
C GLU A 466 24.23 4.63 3.87
N ARG A 467 24.15 4.99 5.14
CA ARG A 467 24.98 4.44 6.21
C ARG A 467 24.08 3.72 7.20
N SER A 468 24.31 2.44 7.40
CA SER A 468 23.51 1.63 8.33
C SER A 468 24.37 0.74 9.19
N ASP A 469 23.92 0.49 10.41
CA ASP A 469 24.53 -0.46 11.34
C ASP A 469 23.48 -1.15 12.20
N MET A 470 23.86 -2.24 12.84
CA MET A 470 22.99 -2.96 13.76
C MET A 470 23.75 -3.27 15.04
N PRO A 471 23.68 -2.40 16.05
CA PRO A 471 24.11 -2.74 17.40
C PRO A 471 23.14 -3.74 18.04
N LEU A 472 23.63 -4.42 19.05
CA LEU A 472 22.94 -5.49 19.75
C LEU A 472 23.14 -5.31 21.25
N ASP A 473 22.04 -5.18 22.01
CA ASP A 473 22.08 -5.26 23.48
C ASP A 473 22.05 -6.73 23.91
N VAL A 474 22.85 -7.08 24.90
CA VAL A 474 22.88 -8.44 25.48
C VAL A 474 22.42 -8.41 26.93
N PHE A 475 21.67 -9.45 27.31
CA PHE A 475 21.07 -9.59 28.62
C PHE A 475 21.63 -10.79 29.37
N ASP A 476 21.50 -10.76 30.71
CA ASP A 476 21.94 -11.87 31.57
C ASP A 476 21.02 -13.09 31.35
N PRO A 477 21.56 -14.22 30.82
CA PRO A 477 20.76 -15.40 30.57
C PRO A 477 20.25 -16.08 31.86
N ALA A 478 20.95 -15.93 32.99
CA ALA A 478 20.55 -16.54 34.25
C ALA A 478 19.36 -15.78 34.87
N VAL A 479 19.35 -14.45 34.77
CA VAL A 479 18.21 -13.62 35.19
C VAL A 479 17.00 -13.88 34.29
N TYR A 480 17.20 -13.94 32.96
CA TYR A 480 16.16 -14.30 32.02
C TYR A 480 15.52 -15.65 32.31
N ASP A 481 16.35 -16.71 32.56
CA ASP A 481 15.84 -18.05 32.85
C ASP A 481 15.15 -18.11 34.23
N ALA A 482 15.71 -17.45 35.24
CA ALA A 482 15.14 -17.43 36.61
C ALA A 482 13.78 -16.71 36.64
N SER A 483 13.59 -15.71 35.81
CA SER A 483 12.31 -14.96 35.69
C SER A 483 11.27 -15.66 34.80
N GLY A 484 11.64 -16.77 34.14
CA GLY A 484 10.78 -17.41 33.15
C GLY A 484 10.58 -16.59 31.88
N GLY A 485 11.58 -15.78 31.49
CA GLY A 485 11.56 -14.97 30.26
C GLY A 485 10.96 -13.58 30.43
N LEU A 486 10.85 -13.09 31.66
CA LEU A 486 10.18 -11.79 31.94
C LEU A 486 11.17 -10.65 32.22
N VAL A 487 12.35 -10.92 32.75
CA VAL A 487 13.34 -9.90 33.16
C VAL A 487 14.53 -9.90 32.22
N PHE A 488 14.84 -8.76 31.64
CA PHE A 488 15.93 -8.54 30.71
C PHE A 488 16.96 -7.57 31.30
N ASP A 489 17.86 -8.13 32.18
CA ASP A 489 18.94 -7.35 32.77
C ASP A 489 20.10 -7.18 31.80
N LYS A 490 20.33 -5.94 31.36
CA LYS A 490 21.31 -5.60 30.32
C LYS A 490 22.74 -5.69 30.85
N THR A 491 23.54 -6.54 30.23
CA THR A 491 24.94 -6.78 30.62
C THR A 491 25.95 -6.11 29.67
N GLY A 492 25.54 -5.70 28.45
CA GLY A 492 26.49 -5.10 27.55
C GLY A 492 25.91 -4.80 26.17
N LYS A 493 26.81 -4.39 25.26
CA LYS A 493 26.53 -4.10 23.85
C LYS A 493 27.53 -4.83 22.97
N LEU A 494 27.03 -5.41 21.87
CA LEU A 494 27.83 -6.05 20.83
C LEU A 494 27.47 -5.48 19.45
N THR A 495 28.27 -5.81 18.45
CA THR A 495 28.04 -5.45 17.06
C THR A 495 27.45 -6.64 16.32
N TYR A 496 26.19 -6.52 15.87
CA TYR A 496 25.56 -7.55 15.02
C TYR A 496 25.90 -7.34 13.54
N MET A 497 25.85 -6.09 13.07
CA MET A 497 26.31 -5.66 11.76
C MET A 497 27.15 -4.38 11.92
N PRO A 498 28.38 -4.36 11.42
CA PRO A 498 29.21 -3.14 11.48
C PRO A 498 28.59 -2.03 10.63
N PRO A 499 29.02 -0.77 10.80
CA PRO A 499 28.64 0.29 9.89
C PRO A 499 28.97 -0.08 8.43
N LEU A 500 27.91 -0.14 7.63
CA LEU A 500 27.93 -0.41 6.20
C LEU A 500 27.54 0.85 5.46
N ARG A 501 28.39 1.33 4.56
CA ARG A 501 28.11 2.47 3.69
C ARG A 501 27.85 1.97 2.27
N THR A 502 26.65 2.27 1.76
CA THR A 502 26.26 1.98 0.37
C THR A 502 26.12 3.28 -0.39
N ARG A 503 26.66 3.36 -1.59
CA ARG A 503 26.47 4.49 -2.51
C ARG A 503 25.96 3.96 -3.84
N SER A 504 24.99 4.63 -4.41
CA SER A 504 24.40 4.28 -5.72
C SER A 504 24.27 5.54 -6.56
N ALA A 505 24.63 5.44 -7.84
CA ALA A 505 24.40 6.48 -8.83
C ALA A 505 23.79 5.86 -10.07
N GLY A 506 22.72 6.45 -10.57
CA GLY A 506 21.99 5.96 -11.73
C GLY A 506 21.73 7.05 -12.76
N ALA A 507 21.72 6.68 -14.03
CA ALA A 507 21.27 7.52 -15.14
C ALA A 507 20.25 6.74 -15.96
N PHE A 508 19.19 7.41 -16.42
CA PHE A 508 18.11 6.78 -17.16
C PHE A 508 17.60 7.66 -18.30
N ALA A 509 17.03 7.03 -19.30
CA ALA A 509 16.29 7.67 -20.38
C ALA A 509 15.14 6.77 -20.80
N GLN A 510 13.95 7.35 -20.97
CA GLN A 510 12.72 6.67 -21.40
C GLN A 510 12.05 7.49 -22.48
N LEU A 511 11.81 6.89 -23.60
CA LEU A 511 11.06 7.47 -24.71
C LEU A 511 9.65 6.93 -24.71
N GLN A 512 8.69 7.83 -24.88
CA GLN A 512 7.27 7.51 -25.06
C GLN A 512 6.82 8.08 -26.39
N HIS A 513 6.08 7.30 -27.15
CA HIS A 513 5.56 7.73 -28.43
C HIS A 513 4.14 7.21 -28.66
N ARG A 514 3.25 8.11 -29.05
CA ARG A 514 1.89 7.79 -29.49
C ARG A 514 1.85 7.95 -31.01
N PHE A 515 1.68 6.83 -31.71
CA PHE A 515 1.57 6.83 -33.17
C PHE A 515 0.24 7.42 -33.64
N ASP A 516 -0.83 7.03 -32.99
CA ASP A 516 -2.21 7.47 -33.25
C ASP A 516 -3.07 7.24 -32.00
N GLU A 517 -4.39 7.31 -32.11
CA GLU A 517 -5.34 7.06 -31.02
C GLU A 517 -5.43 5.58 -30.59
N HIS A 518 -4.87 4.66 -31.39
CA HIS A 518 -4.91 3.23 -31.13
C HIS A 518 -3.59 2.68 -30.59
N TRP A 519 -2.46 3.26 -30.95
CA TRP A 519 -1.15 2.68 -30.65
C TRP A 519 -0.25 3.64 -29.90
N SER A 520 0.30 3.15 -28.80
CA SER A 520 1.39 3.83 -28.10
C SER A 520 2.48 2.83 -27.70
N VAL A 521 3.71 3.32 -27.59
CA VAL A 521 4.89 2.55 -27.21
C VAL A 521 5.70 3.34 -26.20
N ASP A 522 6.27 2.66 -25.23
CA ASP A 522 7.30 3.19 -24.34
C ASP A 522 8.53 2.26 -24.32
N GLY A 523 9.71 2.84 -24.18
CA GLY A 523 10.94 2.08 -24.04
C GLY A 523 12.00 2.89 -23.31
N GLY A 524 12.77 2.23 -22.46
CA GLY A 524 13.76 2.92 -21.64
C GLY A 524 14.96 2.07 -21.27
N LEU A 525 16.02 2.79 -20.90
CA LEU A 525 17.27 2.22 -20.40
C LEU A 525 17.67 2.93 -19.11
N ARG A 526 18.27 2.18 -18.20
CA ARG A 526 18.93 2.69 -17.00
C ARG A 526 20.27 2.01 -16.81
N TYR A 527 21.29 2.78 -16.53
CA TYR A 527 22.56 2.30 -16.00
C TYR A 527 22.66 2.68 -14.53
N GLU A 528 23.04 1.72 -13.72
CA GLU A 528 23.21 1.86 -12.27
C GLU A 528 24.60 1.40 -11.88
N TYR A 529 25.28 2.17 -11.03
CA TYR A 529 26.53 1.80 -10.40
C TYR A 529 26.40 1.96 -8.89
N SER A 530 26.82 0.94 -8.12
CA SER A 530 26.69 0.95 -6.66
C SER A 530 27.94 0.37 -6.00
N THR A 531 28.29 0.91 -4.83
CA THR A 531 29.35 0.39 -3.97
C THR A 531 28.82 0.10 -2.57
N ALA A 532 29.40 -0.87 -1.90
CA ALA A 532 29.17 -1.16 -0.48
C ALA A 532 30.50 -1.37 0.22
N GLU A 533 30.78 -0.58 1.26
CA GLU A 533 32.02 -0.58 2.02
C GLU A 533 31.76 -0.70 3.52
N PHE A 534 32.66 -1.39 4.25
CA PHE A 534 32.66 -1.50 5.69
C PHE A 534 34.10 -1.57 6.22
N ASP A 535 34.29 -1.15 7.48
CA ASP A 535 35.58 -1.15 8.15
C ASP A 535 35.83 -2.48 8.89
N ASP A 536 37.05 -2.67 9.42
CA ASP A 536 37.43 -3.81 10.26
C ASP A 536 36.48 -3.91 11.46
N PHE A 537 36.00 -5.13 11.77
CA PHE A 537 35.09 -5.36 12.90
C PHE A 537 35.29 -6.74 13.51
N VAL A 538 34.90 -6.89 14.79
CA VAL A 538 34.82 -8.18 15.45
C VAL A 538 33.42 -8.77 15.20
N PRO A 539 33.29 -9.89 14.47
CA PRO A 539 32.00 -10.50 14.22
C PRO A 539 31.42 -11.12 15.52
N LEU A 540 30.09 -11.19 15.58
CA LEU A 540 29.38 -11.70 16.76
C LEU A 540 29.81 -13.12 17.14
N SER A 541 30.18 -13.95 16.16
CA SER A 541 30.71 -15.29 16.35
C SER A 541 32.08 -15.35 17.12
N GLU A 542 32.81 -14.25 17.17
CA GLU A 542 34.09 -14.10 17.88
C GLU A 542 33.95 -13.32 19.21
N SER A 543 32.77 -12.77 19.53
CA SER A 543 32.58 -11.88 20.68
C SER A 543 32.81 -12.53 22.04
N THR A 544 32.64 -13.85 22.13
CA THR A 544 32.86 -14.65 23.35
C THR A 544 34.22 -15.37 23.36
N ALA A 545 35.03 -15.20 22.30
CA ALA A 545 36.34 -15.84 22.23
C ALA A 545 37.33 -15.16 23.19
N ALA A 546 38.21 -15.97 23.79
CA ALA A 546 39.26 -15.45 24.69
C ALA A 546 40.24 -14.47 24.00
N SER A 547 40.38 -14.59 22.68
CA SER A 547 41.12 -13.67 21.82
C SER A 547 40.33 -13.44 20.57
N PRO A 548 39.43 -12.43 20.54
CA PRO A 548 38.62 -12.12 19.40
C PRO A 548 39.46 -11.72 18.19
N VAL A 549 39.12 -12.24 17.01
CA VAL A 549 39.80 -11.91 15.76
C VAL A 549 38.88 -11.07 14.90
N ALA A 550 39.37 -9.89 14.54
CA ALA A 550 38.62 -9.01 13.64
C ALA A 550 38.59 -9.57 12.19
N VAL A 551 37.48 -9.35 11.53
CA VAL A 551 37.33 -9.48 10.07
C VAL A 551 37.80 -8.17 9.46
N LYS A 552 38.60 -8.25 8.40
CA LYS A 552 39.06 -7.07 7.67
C LYS A 552 37.92 -6.41 6.91
N GLY A 553 37.92 -5.08 6.92
CA GLY A 553 37.08 -4.26 6.09
C GLY A 553 37.30 -4.52 4.60
N GLY A 554 36.31 -4.15 3.81
CA GLY A 554 36.34 -4.37 2.37
C GLY A 554 35.30 -3.53 1.64
N GLU A 555 35.44 -3.49 0.32
CA GLU A 555 34.52 -2.82 -0.59
C GLU A 555 34.13 -3.78 -1.71
N VAL A 556 32.88 -3.71 -2.10
CA VAL A 556 32.35 -4.39 -3.30
C VAL A 556 31.59 -3.38 -4.15
N HIS A 557 31.64 -3.60 -5.47
CA HIS A 557 30.95 -2.75 -6.43
C HIS A 557 30.10 -3.60 -7.36
N TYR A 558 29.01 -2.97 -7.80
CA TYR A 558 28.02 -3.57 -8.66
C TYR A 558 27.64 -2.61 -9.76
N ASP A 559 27.38 -3.13 -10.94
CA ASP A 559 26.79 -2.38 -12.03
C ASP A 559 25.65 -3.17 -12.68
N ALA A 560 24.71 -2.45 -13.26
CA ALA A 560 23.59 -3.05 -13.98
C ALA A 560 23.12 -2.14 -15.12
N LEU A 561 22.96 -2.72 -16.30
CA LEU A 561 22.21 -2.11 -17.40
C LEU A 561 20.86 -2.79 -17.47
N LEU A 562 19.78 -1.98 -17.39
CA LEU A 562 18.41 -2.41 -17.29
C LEU A 562 17.59 -1.78 -18.41
N SER A 563 16.60 -2.51 -18.91
CA SER A 563 15.75 -2.06 -20.02
C SER A 563 14.29 -2.35 -19.75
N ASN A 564 13.44 -1.55 -20.37
CA ASN A 564 11.99 -1.80 -20.46
C ASN A 564 11.50 -1.47 -21.87
N LEU A 565 10.41 -2.14 -22.25
CA LEU A 565 9.69 -1.92 -23.49
C LEU A 565 8.23 -2.26 -23.26
N GLY A 566 7.33 -1.41 -23.70
CA GLY A 566 5.90 -1.61 -23.60
C GLY A 566 5.18 -1.13 -24.85
N ILE A 567 4.05 -1.76 -25.13
CA ILE A 567 3.16 -1.41 -26.22
C ILE A 567 1.72 -1.50 -25.72
N VAL A 568 0.91 -0.52 -26.09
CA VAL A 568 -0.53 -0.50 -25.83
C VAL A 568 -1.27 -0.42 -27.14
N TYR A 569 -2.31 -1.20 -27.25
CA TYR A 569 -3.28 -1.19 -28.33
C TYR A 569 -4.67 -0.88 -27.78
N SER A 570 -5.28 0.21 -28.24
CA SER A 570 -6.62 0.66 -27.88
C SER A 570 -7.56 0.43 -29.07
N PRO A 571 -8.21 -0.73 -29.17
CA PRO A 571 -9.05 -1.07 -30.34
C PRO A 571 -10.26 -0.14 -30.49
N VAL A 572 -10.82 0.30 -29.38
CA VAL A 572 -11.90 1.26 -29.24
C VAL A 572 -11.71 2.06 -27.95
N LEU A 573 -12.36 3.22 -27.86
CA LEU A 573 -12.33 4.04 -26.66
C LEU A 573 -12.78 3.20 -25.43
N GLY A 574 -12.05 3.32 -24.31
CA GLY A 574 -12.34 2.57 -23.08
C GLY A 574 -11.85 1.11 -23.07
N GLN A 575 -11.10 0.67 -24.07
CA GLN A 575 -10.52 -0.69 -24.12
C GLN A 575 -9.03 -0.63 -24.44
N GLU A 576 -8.22 -1.26 -23.62
CA GLU A 576 -6.76 -1.33 -23.81
C GLU A 576 -6.23 -2.74 -23.62
N ILE A 577 -5.41 -3.17 -24.55
CA ILE A 577 -4.60 -4.37 -24.48
C ILE A 577 -3.15 -3.93 -24.47
N TYR A 578 -2.36 -4.44 -23.55
CA TYR A 578 -0.96 -4.08 -23.46
C TYR A 578 -0.06 -5.30 -23.32
N ALA A 579 1.15 -5.17 -23.82
CA ALA A 579 2.22 -6.13 -23.58
C ALA A 579 3.47 -5.39 -23.15
N SER A 580 4.18 -5.91 -22.15
CA SER A 580 5.40 -5.27 -21.67
C SER A 580 6.49 -6.28 -21.28
N PHE A 581 7.71 -5.83 -21.46
CA PHE A 581 8.92 -6.40 -20.90
C PHE A 581 9.58 -5.36 -20.01
N SER A 582 9.97 -5.73 -18.80
CA SER A 582 10.68 -4.82 -17.91
C SER A 582 11.68 -5.56 -17.04
N GLN A 583 12.77 -4.88 -16.72
CA GLN A 583 13.78 -5.38 -15.82
C GLN A 583 13.76 -4.56 -14.52
N GLY A 584 13.96 -5.26 -13.41
CA GLY A 584 14.23 -4.67 -12.12
C GLY A 584 15.50 -5.26 -11.54
N PHE A 585 16.06 -4.61 -10.55
CA PHE A 585 17.19 -5.17 -9.86
C PHE A 585 17.13 -4.84 -8.36
N GLN A 586 17.86 -5.62 -7.59
CA GLN A 586 18.02 -5.43 -6.16
C GLN A 586 19.48 -5.68 -5.81
N LEU A 587 20.07 -4.77 -5.05
CA LEU A 587 21.38 -4.98 -4.46
C LEU A 587 21.33 -6.17 -3.50
N PRO A 588 22.38 -6.99 -3.43
CA PRO A 588 22.43 -8.07 -2.45
C PRO A 588 22.46 -7.49 -1.02
N ASP A 589 21.82 -8.17 -0.08
CA ASP A 589 21.91 -7.81 1.35
C ASP A 589 23.32 -8.16 1.89
N VAL A 590 24.26 -7.24 1.71
CA VAL A 590 25.63 -7.36 2.24
C VAL A 590 25.59 -7.48 3.76
N GLY A 591 24.64 -6.83 4.43
CA GLY A 591 24.45 -6.89 5.88
C GLY A 591 24.18 -8.30 6.40
N ILE A 592 23.47 -9.17 5.66
CA ILE A 592 23.30 -10.57 6.02
C ILE A 592 24.63 -11.32 6.03
N GLN A 593 25.50 -11.03 5.06
CA GLN A 593 26.82 -11.66 4.99
C GLN A 593 27.68 -11.23 6.18
N LEU A 594 27.70 -9.93 6.50
CA LEU A 594 28.46 -9.40 7.63
C LEU A 594 27.98 -9.93 8.97
N ARG A 595 26.67 -10.09 9.16
CA ARG A 595 26.09 -10.68 10.39
C ARG A 595 26.48 -12.14 10.59
N ASN A 596 26.69 -12.86 9.50
CA ASN A 596 27.10 -14.28 9.54
C ASN A 596 28.62 -14.46 9.37
N ALA A 597 29.38 -13.36 9.35
CA ALA A 597 30.81 -13.40 9.18
C ALA A 597 31.49 -14.20 10.31
N ARG A 598 32.54 -14.92 9.94
CA ARG A 598 33.37 -15.72 10.85
C ARG A 598 34.83 -15.38 10.57
N ARG A 599 35.73 -15.87 11.41
CA ARG A 599 37.16 -15.75 11.21
C ARG A 599 37.58 -16.08 9.77
N GLY A 600 38.32 -15.18 9.14
CA GLY A 600 38.77 -15.34 7.75
C GLY A 600 37.72 -15.00 6.69
N PHE A 601 36.58 -14.39 7.07
CA PHE A 601 35.60 -13.90 6.10
C PHE A 601 36.25 -12.84 5.18
N ASP A 602 36.02 -12.99 3.88
CA ASP A 602 36.44 -12.05 2.84
C ASP A 602 35.23 -11.74 1.97
N ILE A 603 34.81 -10.48 1.96
CA ILE A 603 33.66 -10.01 1.16
C ILE A 603 33.91 -10.13 -0.35
N GLY A 604 35.17 -9.95 -0.78
CA GLY A 604 35.56 -10.09 -2.18
C GLY A 604 35.40 -11.52 -2.72
N ALA A 605 35.54 -12.52 -1.85
CA ALA A 605 35.33 -13.93 -2.17
C ALA A 605 33.85 -14.36 -2.13
N SER A 606 32.94 -13.51 -1.69
CA SER A 606 31.53 -13.87 -1.44
C SER A 606 30.68 -13.95 -2.72
N ASN A 607 31.20 -13.57 -3.88
CA ASN A 607 30.55 -13.63 -5.20
C ASN A 607 29.12 -13.07 -5.19
N LEU A 608 28.92 -11.94 -4.53
CA LEU A 608 27.64 -11.26 -4.39
C LEU A 608 27.32 -10.44 -5.65
N GLU A 609 26.50 -10.97 -6.54
CA GLU A 609 25.98 -10.23 -7.69
C GLU A 609 24.59 -9.66 -7.39
N PRO A 610 24.18 -8.54 -8.00
CA PRO A 610 22.81 -8.04 -7.89
C PRO A 610 21.79 -9.04 -8.41
N VAL A 611 20.62 -9.08 -7.80
CA VAL A 611 19.47 -9.83 -8.30
C VAL A 611 18.85 -9.05 -9.45
N LYS A 612 18.98 -9.54 -10.67
CA LYS A 612 18.31 -8.99 -11.86
C LYS A 612 17.08 -9.82 -12.19
N THR A 613 15.93 -9.16 -12.31
CA THR A 613 14.66 -9.79 -12.68
C THR A 613 14.24 -9.37 -14.08
N ASN A 614 13.70 -10.32 -14.85
CA ASN A 614 13.02 -10.05 -16.10
C ASN A 614 11.53 -10.32 -15.90
N ASN A 615 10.70 -9.35 -16.18
CA ASN A 615 9.25 -9.43 -16.08
C ASN A 615 8.62 -9.28 -17.46
N TYR A 616 7.72 -10.18 -17.79
CA TYR A 616 6.90 -10.18 -19.00
C TYR A 616 5.44 -10.10 -18.56
N GLU A 617 4.66 -9.21 -19.14
CA GLU A 617 3.27 -9.01 -18.80
C GLU A 617 2.43 -8.83 -20.07
N LEU A 618 1.27 -9.47 -20.08
CA LEU A 618 0.21 -9.26 -21.06
C LEU A 618 -1.06 -8.93 -20.27
N GLY A 619 -1.69 -7.83 -20.59
CA GLY A 619 -2.88 -7.42 -19.86
C GLY A 619 -3.93 -6.80 -20.75
N TRP A 620 -5.12 -6.74 -20.18
CA TRP A 620 -6.28 -6.05 -20.68
C TRP A 620 -6.89 -5.22 -19.55
N ARG A 621 -7.39 -4.05 -19.87
CA ARG A 621 -8.23 -3.23 -19.02
C ARG A 621 -9.26 -2.50 -19.84
N GLY A 622 -10.44 -2.32 -19.28
CA GLY A 622 -11.48 -1.61 -20.00
C GLY A 622 -12.85 -1.73 -19.37
N GLU A 623 -13.79 -1.12 -20.05
CA GLU A 623 -15.19 -1.13 -19.68
C GLU A 623 -15.89 -2.39 -20.21
N LEU A 624 -16.66 -3.05 -19.35
CA LEU A 624 -17.55 -4.17 -19.66
C LEU A 624 -18.99 -3.66 -19.57
N GLY A 625 -19.54 -3.22 -20.68
CA GLY A 625 -20.81 -2.47 -20.70
C GLY A 625 -20.62 -1.02 -20.22
N SER A 626 -21.68 -0.37 -19.74
CA SER A 626 -21.65 1.03 -19.30
C SER A 626 -21.19 1.22 -17.86
N ASN A 627 -21.16 0.16 -17.03
CA ASN A 627 -21.16 0.28 -15.58
C ASN A 627 -20.11 -0.58 -14.90
N THR A 628 -19.28 -1.29 -15.64
CA THR A 628 -18.30 -2.21 -15.08
C THR A 628 -16.93 -1.91 -15.65
N LEU A 629 -15.95 -1.67 -14.77
CA LEU A 629 -14.54 -1.65 -15.12
C LEU A 629 -13.92 -3.01 -14.83
N GLY A 630 -13.11 -3.51 -15.76
CA GLY A 630 -12.44 -4.79 -15.62
C GLY A 630 -10.96 -4.70 -15.91
N THR A 631 -10.18 -5.54 -15.26
CA THR A 631 -8.75 -5.72 -15.55
C THR A 631 -8.37 -7.20 -15.54
N LEU A 632 -7.45 -7.56 -16.41
CA LEU A 632 -6.84 -8.89 -16.45
C LEU A 632 -5.36 -8.73 -16.76
N ALA A 633 -4.49 -9.37 -15.99
CA ALA A 633 -3.06 -9.41 -16.25
C ALA A 633 -2.52 -10.83 -16.10
N LEU A 634 -1.72 -11.25 -17.05
CA LEU A 634 -0.91 -12.46 -17.01
C LEU A 634 0.55 -12.04 -16.92
N PHE A 635 1.28 -12.58 -15.95
CA PHE A 635 2.68 -12.21 -15.74
C PHE A 635 3.59 -13.42 -15.60
N TYR A 636 4.83 -13.25 -16.05
CA TYR A 636 5.91 -14.23 -15.91
C TYR A 636 7.20 -13.51 -15.57
N THR A 637 7.76 -13.81 -14.39
CA THR A 637 9.00 -13.18 -13.92
C THR A 637 10.08 -14.21 -13.68
N THR A 638 11.29 -13.93 -14.14
CA THR A 638 12.47 -14.80 -13.94
C THR A 638 13.62 -14.05 -13.32
N SER A 639 14.44 -14.76 -12.55
CA SER A 639 15.75 -14.30 -12.11
C SER A 639 16.76 -15.44 -12.19
N LYS A 640 18.00 -15.11 -12.59
CA LYS A 640 19.11 -16.09 -12.56
C LYS A 640 19.64 -16.29 -11.15
N LEU A 641 19.55 -15.24 -10.32
CA LEU A 641 19.98 -15.20 -8.92
C LEU A 641 18.83 -14.61 -8.12
N GLY A 642 18.10 -15.46 -7.41
CA GLY A 642 17.07 -15.03 -6.45
C GLY A 642 17.67 -14.89 -5.07
N ASP A 643 17.05 -14.10 -4.22
CA ASP A 643 17.39 -13.97 -2.81
C ASP A 643 16.42 -14.82 -2.00
N VAL A 644 16.75 -16.10 -1.85
CA VAL A 644 16.00 -17.00 -0.97
C VAL A 644 16.60 -16.95 0.42
N GLN A 645 15.83 -16.38 1.34
CA GLN A 645 16.18 -16.45 2.75
C GLN A 645 15.81 -17.83 3.28
N SER A 646 16.75 -18.50 3.89
CA SER A 646 16.55 -19.77 4.58
C SER A 646 17.12 -19.69 5.98
N PHE A 647 16.59 -20.48 6.91
CA PHE A 647 17.08 -20.53 8.27
C PHE A 647 17.82 -21.86 8.49
N ASN A 648 19.13 -21.76 8.74
CA ASN A 648 19.95 -22.90 9.12
C ASN A 648 20.99 -22.44 10.14
N ASN A 649 20.65 -22.57 11.44
CA ASN A 649 21.43 -22.02 12.55
C ASN A 649 21.76 -20.52 12.43
N GLY A 650 20.87 -19.79 11.76
CA GLY A 650 20.96 -18.37 11.41
C GLY A 650 20.27 -18.11 10.08
N LEU A 651 19.90 -16.86 9.82
CA LEU A 651 19.34 -16.45 8.54
C LEU A 651 20.43 -16.44 7.47
N ILE A 652 20.30 -17.31 6.48
CA ILE A 652 21.23 -17.40 5.35
C ILE A 652 20.54 -16.96 4.06
N LEU A 653 21.32 -16.33 3.20
CA LEU A 653 20.93 -15.98 1.85
C LEU A 653 21.41 -17.05 0.88
N THR A 654 20.47 -17.74 0.25
CA THR A 654 20.76 -18.74 -0.78
C THR A 654 20.44 -18.18 -2.15
N ARG A 655 21.44 -18.20 -3.04
CA ARG A 655 21.29 -17.70 -4.42
C ARG A 655 20.74 -18.83 -5.31
N THR A 656 19.56 -18.64 -5.88
CA THR A 656 18.89 -19.66 -6.70
C THR A 656 18.34 -19.06 -7.98
N LYS A 657 18.19 -19.90 -9.02
CA LYS A 657 17.36 -19.52 -10.17
C LYS A 657 15.89 -19.53 -9.77
N GLU A 658 15.15 -18.50 -10.16
CA GLU A 658 13.75 -18.34 -9.82
C GLU A 658 12.88 -18.08 -11.03
N ARG A 659 11.62 -18.51 -10.94
CA ARG A 659 10.54 -18.12 -11.84
C ARG A 659 9.23 -18.02 -11.05
N ILE A 660 8.48 -16.95 -11.31
CA ILE A 660 7.16 -16.72 -10.74
C ILE A 660 6.24 -16.36 -11.90
N TYR A 661 5.05 -16.97 -11.94
CA TYR A 661 4.04 -16.66 -12.93
C TYR A 661 2.66 -16.70 -12.29
N GLY A 662 1.74 -15.95 -12.87
CA GLY A 662 0.40 -15.86 -12.30
C GLY A 662 -0.55 -15.07 -13.17
N ALA A 663 -1.78 -14.98 -12.66
CA ALA A 663 -2.87 -14.21 -13.22
C ALA A 663 -3.50 -13.35 -12.12
N GLU A 664 -3.85 -12.15 -12.48
CA GLU A 664 -4.62 -11.20 -11.67
C GLU A 664 -5.82 -10.73 -12.47
N ALA A 665 -6.97 -10.67 -11.82
CA ALA A 665 -8.18 -10.11 -12.40
C ALA A 665 -8.88 -9.23 -11.36
N SER A 666 -9.51 -8.16 -11.81
CA SER A 666 -10.44 -7.37 -10.99
C SER A 666 -11.62 -6.89 -11.82
N ALA A 667 -12.73 -6.66 -11.14
CA ALA A 667 -13.89 -6.02 -11.73
C ALA A 667 -14.58 -5.18 -10.66
N ASP A 668 -15.04 -3.98 -11.08
CA ASP A 668 -15.78 -3.04 -10.23
C ASP A 668 -17.00 -2.58 -11.02
N TRP A 669 -18.17 -2.77 -10.43
CA TRP A 669 -19.46 -2.43 -11.00
C TRP A 669 -20.15 -1.38 -10.14
N LEU A 670 -20.85 -0.45 -10.80
CA LEU A 670 -21.68 0.58 -10.18
C LEU A 670 -23.04 0.55 -10.83
N SER A 671 -24.13 0.59 -10.06
CA SER A 671 -25.49 0.72 -10.60
C SER A 671 -25.69 2.10 -11.24
N ASP A 672 -26.65 2.20 -12.18
CA ASP A 672 -26.94 3.46 -12.90
C ASP A 672 -27.33 4.62 -11.98
N ASP A 673 -27.95 4.30 -10.84
CA ASP A 673 -28.32 5.26 -9.80
C ASP A 673 -27.21 5.51 -8.77
N ALA A 674 -26.04 4.87 -8.93
CA ALA A 674 -24.92 4.90 -8.00
C ALA A 674 -25.26 4.47 -6.55
N VAL A 675 -26.42 3.84 -6.32
CA VAL A 675 -26.85 3.34 -5.00
C VAL A 675 -26.10 2.06 -4.63
N TRP A 676 -25.90 1.18 -5.61
CA TRP A 676 -25.20 -0.09 -5.41
C TRP A 676 -23.88 -0.11 -6.14
N GLY A 677 -22.85 -0.54 -5.44
CA GLY A 677 -21.56 -0.89 -6.02
C GLY A 677 -21.17 -2.31 -5.62
N ALA A 678 -20.46 -2.99 -6.47
CA ALA A 678 -19.88 -4.30 -6.16
C ALA A 678 -18.59 -4.49 -6.93
N GLY A 679 -17.66 -5.17 -6.34
CA GLY A 679 -16.42 -5.48 -7.03
C GLY A 679 -15.62 -6.56 -6.34
N GLY A 680 -14.50 -6.90 -6.94
CA GLY A 680 -13.63 -7.90 -6.37
C GLY A 680 -12.39 -8.14 -7.21
N SER A 681 -11.49 -8.93 -6.64
CA SER A 681 -10.27 -9.33 -7.32
C SER A 681 -9.90 -10.77 -7.03
N ALA A 682 -9.17 -11.36 -7.97
CA ALA A 682 -8.57 -12.69 -7.82
C ALA A 682 -7.08 -12.60 -8.17
N THR A 683 -6.24 -13.23 -7.35
CA THR A 683 -4.81 -13.37 -7.60
C THR A 683 -4.40 -14.81 -7.43
N TRP A 684 -3.91 -15.42 -8.50
CA TRP A 684 -3.31 -16.72 -8.47
C TRP A 684 -1.86 -16.66 -8.96
N MET A 685 -0.94 -17.27 -8.22
CA MET A 685 0.45 -17.33 -8.65
C MET A 685 1.15 -18.63 -8.22
N ARG A 686 2.16 -19.00 -8.98
CA ARG A 686 3.07 -20.09 -8.66
C ARG A 686 4.52 -19.64 -8.82
N GLY A 687 5.32 -19.88 -7.80
CA GLY A 687 6.75 -19.61 -7.80
C GLY A 687 7.54 -20.90 -7.68
N ARG A 688 8.61 -21.00 -8.45
CA ARG A 688 9.56 -22.12 -8.37
C ARG A 688 10.98 -21.61 -8.31
N GLU A 689 11.80 -22.31 -7.52
CA GLU A 689 13.23 -22.04 -7.35
C GLU A 689 14.04 -23.30 -7.69
N LYS A 690 15.28 -23.09 -8.07
CA LYS A 690 16.20 -24.19 -8.41
C LYS A 690 17.50 -24.00 -7.63
N PRO A 691 17.62 -24.51 -6.39
CA PRO A 691 18.86 -24.53 -5.64
C PRO A 691 19.95 -25.34 -6.37
N ASP A 692 21.22 -24.98 -6.14
CA ASP A 692 22.33 -25.66 -6.75
C ASP A 692 22.33 -27.16 -6.41
N GLY A 693 22.56 -27.99 -7.42
CA GLY A 693 22.56 -29.46 -7.28
C GLY A 693 21.16 -30.08 -7.13
N LYS A 694 20.06 -29.27 -7.13
CA LYS A 694 18.68 -29.76 -7.01
C LYS A 694 17.84 -29.48 -8.25
N GLY A 695 16.69 -30.14 -8.34
CA GLY A 695 15.65 -29.88 -9.33
C GLY A 695 14.85 -28.61 -9.00
N TRP A 696 13.91 -28.26 -9.89
CA TRP A 696 12.94 -27.21 -9.61
C TRP A 696 11.99 -27.63 -8.48
N GLN A 697 11.91 -26.82 -7.43
CA GLN A 697 10.99 -26.98 -6.29
C GLN A 697 10.11 -25.75 -6.13
N ASP A 698 8.98 -25.89 -5.44
CA ASP A 698 8.10 -24.76 -5.17
C ASP A 698 8.73 -23.81 -4.14
N MET A 699 8.48 -22.52 -4.27
CA MET A 699 8.95 -21.48 -3.35
C MET A 699 8.22 -21.53 -2.02
N THR A 700 8.77 -20.87 -0.99
CA THR A 700 8.14 -20.75 0.33
C THR A 700 6.84 -19.95 0.27
N GLY A 701 5.97 -20.15 1.27
CA GLY A 701 4.72 -19.39 1.42
C GLY A 701 4.94 -17.90 1.70
N TYR A 702 6.08 -17.50 2.24
CA TYR A 702 6.46 -16.09 2.39
C TYR A 702 6.67 -15.38 1.07
N ARG A 703 7.15 -16.10 0.06
CA ARG A 703 7.41 -15.53 -1.26
C ARG A 703 6.15 -15.56 -2.11
N VAL A 704 5.46 -16.68 -2.15
CA VAL A 704 4.33 -16.90 -3.06
C VAL A 704 3.13 -17.37 -2.25
N PRO A 705 2.23 -16.45 -1.88
CA PRO A 705 1.04 -16.78 -1.10
C PRO A 705 0.09 -17.74 -1.86
N PRO A 706 -0.89 -18.35 -1.20
CA PRO A 706 -1.93 -19.10 -1.85
C PRO A 706 -2.86 -18.21 -2.69
N LEU A 707 -3.83 -18.78 -3.38
CA LEU A 707 -4.89 -18.03 -4.06
C LEU A 707 -5.52 -17.04 -3.09
N LYS A 708 -5.61 -15.77 -3.51
CA LYS A 708 -6.32 -14.71 -2.79
C LYS A 708 -7.52 -14.25 -3.61
N LEU A 709 -8.67 -14.14 -2.96
CA LEU A 709 -9.88 -13.55 -3.51
C LEU A 709 -10.34 -12.42 -2.59
N THR A 710 -10.76 -11.32 -3.18
CA THR A 710 -11.46 -10.24 -2.46
C THR A 710 -12.78 -9.97 -3.16
N ALA A 711 -13.80 -9.63 -2.40
CA ALA A 711 -15.08 -9.20 -2.94
C ALA A 711 -15.69 -8.17 -2.00
N TYR A 712 -16.38 -7.19 -2.56
CA TYR A 712 -17.12 -6.21 -1.76
C TYR A 712 -18.47 -5.88 -2.38
N VAL A 713 -19.39 -5.45 -1.52
CA VAL A 713 -20.64 -4.80 -1.90
C VAL A 713 -20.69 -3.47 -1.18
N GLN A 714 -21.02 -2.42 -1.91
CA GLN A 714 -21.26 -1.08 -1.39
C GLN A 714 -22.73 -0.72 -1.58
N TYR A 715 -23.32 -0.10 -0.55
CA TYR A 715 -24.69 0.38 -0.57
C TYR A 715 -24.75 1.82 -0.07
N LYS A 716 -25.19 2.72 -0.94
CA LYS A 716 -25.34 4.16 -0.68
C LYS A 716 -26.81 4.55 -0.79
N PRO A 717 -27.62 4.33 0.27
CA PRO A 717 -29.05 4.65 0.24
C PRO A 717 -29.34 6.14 0.07
N THR A 718 -28.40 6.99 0.51
CA THR A 718 -28.42 8.44 0.29
C THR A 718 -27.02 8.92 -0.05
N LEU A 719 -26.86 10.16 -0.47
CA LEU A 719 -25.54 10.77 -0.75
C LEU A 719 -24.65 10.83 0.50
N GLU A 720 -25.29 10.95 1.67
CA GLU A 720 -24.61 11.11 2.95
C GLU A 720 -24.23 9.77 3.60
N TRP A 721 -24.85 8.65 3.18
CA TRP A 721 -24.66 7.36 3.87
C TRP A 721 -24.09 6.30 2.93
N SER A 722 -22.88 5.86 3.22
CA SER A 722 -22.19 4.77 2.52
C SER A 722 -21.95 3.60 3.46
N ASN A 723 -22.23 2.39 2.98
CA ASN A 723 -21.99 1.13 3.67
C ASN A 723 -21.20 0.20 2.76
N ARG A 724 -20.13 -0.41 3.26
CA ARG A 724 -19.30 -1.35 2.52
C ARG A 724 -19.11 -2.64 3.32
N LEU A 725 -19.44 -3.76 2.72
CA LEU A 725 -19.16 -5.10 3.24
C LEU A 725 -18.09 -5.72 2.35
N GLN A 726 -16.94 -6.09 2.91
CA GLN A 726 -15.82 -6.66 2.16
C GLN A 726 -15.42 -8.01 2.73
N ALA A 727 -15.28 -9.01 1.87
CA ALA A 727 -14.74 -10.33 2.18
C ALA A 727 -13.34 -10.49 1.59
N THR A 728 -12.43 -11.11 2.36
CA THR A 728 -11.08 -11.50 1.90
C THR A 728 -10.87 -12.97 2.21
N PHE A 729 -10.52 -13.74 1.19
CA PHE A 729 -10.27 -15.17 1.27
C PHE A 729 -8.84 -15.50 0.87
N PHE A 730 -8.17 -16.32 1.68
CA PHE A 730 -6.91 -16.99 1.34
C PHE A 730 -7.13 -18.49 1.34
N ASP A 731 -6.64 -19.16 0.29
CA ASP A 731 -6.83 -20.59 0.10
C ASP A 731 -5.84 -21.42 0.95
N ALA A 732 -6.14 -22.69 1.09
CA ALA A 732 -5.23 -23.67 1.70
C ALA A 732 -4.15 -24.06 0.69
N LYS A 733 -2.92 -24.26 1.18
CA LYS A 733 -1.81 -24.73 0.34
C LYS A 733 -0.78 -25.51 1.16
N ASP A 734 -0.22 -26.56 0.55
CA ASP A 734 0.89 -27.31 1.11
C ASP A 734 2.20 -26.81 0.49
N TYR A 735 3.07 -26.21 1.30
CA TYR A 735 4.38 -25.69 0.89
C TYR A 735 5.53 -26.64 1.24
N ARG A 736 5.26 -27.75 1.93
CA ARG A 736 6.27 -28.71 2.34
C ARG A 736 6.96 -29.36 1.15
N LEU A 737 8.25 -29.58 1.25
CA LEU A 737 8.99 -30.37 0.29
C LEU A 737 9.05 -31.82 0.79
N ASP A 738 8.57 -32.76 -0.02
CA ASP A 738 8.50 -34.19 0.34
C ASP A 738 7.78 -34.45 1.69
N GLY A 739 6.79 -33.59 2.01
CA GLY A 739 6.01 -33.68 3.25
C GLY A 739 6.75 -33.21 4.52
N VAL A 740 7.95 -32.60 4.39
CA VAL A 740 8.78 -32.15 5.51
C VAL A 740 8.58 -30.67 5.76
N ASP A 741 8.25 -30.32 7.01
CA ASP A 741 8.16 -28.94 7.47
C ASP A 741 9.55 -28.30 7.53
N SER A 742 9.63 -27.05 7.11
CA SER A 742 10.82 -26.20 7.24
C SER A 742 10.44 -24.72 7.22
N PHE A 743 11.39 -23.82 7.41
CA PHE A 743 11.14 -22.39 7.45
C PHE A 743 10.35 -21.88 6.23
N GLY A 744 9.17 -21.30 6.48
CA GLY A 744 8.26 -20.83 5.45
C GLY A 744 7.60 -21.93 4.60
N ARG A 745 7.73 -23.18 5.00
CA ARG A 745 7.24 -24.36 4.27
C ARG A 745 6.41 -25.26 5.18
N HIS A 746 5.16 -24.85 5.35
CA HIS A 746 4.13 -25.60 6.07
C HIS A 746 2.91 -25.84 5.19
N GLN A 747 2.05 -26.73 5.65
CA GLN A 747 0.68 -26.78 5.17
C GLN A 747 -0.10 -25.65 5.84
N VAL A 748 -0.63 -24.73 5.05
CA VAL A 748 -1.50 -23.66 5.52
C VAL A 748 -2.96 -23.95 5.24
N SER A 749 -3.83 -23.57 6.18
CA SER A 749 -5.27 -23.71 6.10
C SER A 749 -5.89 -22.44 5.52
N SER A 750 -6.99 -22.58 4.80
CA SER A 750 -7.75 -21.44 4.27
C SER A 750 -8.47 -20.68 5.37
N TYR A 751 -8.66 -19.39 5.14
CA TYR A 751 -9.48 -18.54 5.99
C TYR A 751 -10.18 -17.45 5.17
N THR A 752 -11.33 -17.01 5.71
CA THR A 752 -12.10 -15.88 5.17
C THR A 752 -12.39 -14.91 6.29
N THR A 753 -12.12 -13.64 6.06
CA THR A 753 -12.54 -12.54 6.93
C THR A 753 -13.57 -11.68 6.21
N VAL A 754 -14.49 -11.12 6.98
CA VAL A 754 -15.50 -10.17 6.48
C VAL A 754 -15.41 -8.92 7.34
N ASP A 755 -15.31 -7.77 6.69
CA ASP A 755 -15.25 -6.46 7.35
C ASP A 755 -16.45 -5.62 6.91
N LEU A 756 -17.00 -4.83 7.82
CA LEU A 756 -18.09 -3.88 7.56
C LEU A 756 -17.60 -2.46 7.86
N VAL A 757 -17.84 -1.53 6.94
CA VAL A 757 -17.61 -0.11 7.15
C VAL A 757 -18.89 0.65 6.83
N SER A 758 -19.29 1.56 7.70
CA SER A 758 -20.42 2.47 7.52
C SER A 758 -19.95 3.90 7.77
N GLN A 759 -20.22 4.80 6.84
CA GLN A 759 -19.87 6.22 6.92
C GLN A 759 -21.11 7.07 6.72
N TYR A 760 -21.28 8.07 7.58
CA TYR A 760 -22.39 9.00 7.51
C TYR A 760 -21.91 10.45 7.57
N GLN A 761 -22.22 11.24 6.54
CA GLN A 761 -21.98 12.67 6.50
C GLN A 761 -23.12 13.37 7.23
N ILE A 762 -22.85 13.90 8.43
CA ILE A 762 -23.87 14.55 9.27
C ILE A 762 -24.19 15.94 8.72
N SER A 763 -23.17 16.67 8.28
CA SER A 763 -23.24 17.98 7.66
C SER A 763 -22.17 18.09 6.56
N ALA A 764 -22.05 19.25 5.91
CA ALA A 764 -20.97 19.48 4.94
C ALA A 764 -19.57 19.28 5.58
N ASP A 765 -19.46 19.57 6.89
CA ASP A 765 -18.20 19.60 7.61
C ASP A 765 -17.99 18.38 8.53
N ASP A 766 -19.05 17.64 8.86
CA ASP A 766 -19.03 16.61 9.90
C ASP A 766 -19.28 15.23 9.35
N LYS A 767 -18.37 14.29 9.57
CA LYS A 767 -18.47 12.89 9.16
C LYS A 767 -18.21 11.93 10.33
N VAL A 768 -19.05 10.92 10.46
CA VAL A 768 -18.88 9.79 11.37
C VAL A 768 -18.65 8.52 10.56
N SER A 769 -17.70 7.70 10.99
CA SER A 769 -17.44 6.40 10.38
C SER A 769 -17.36 5.33 11.46
N VAL A 770 -17.91 4.15 11.17
CA VAL A 770 -17.85 2.97 12.03
C VAL A 770 -17.35 1.78 11.20
N GLY A 771 -16.32 1.12 11.67
CA GLY A 771 -15.78 -0.09 11.06
C GLY A 771 -15.81 -1.27 12.00
N ILE A 772 -16.12 -2.44 11.49
CA ILE A 772 -16.07 -3.71 12.22
C ILE A 772 -15.17 -4.65 11.42
N GLN A 773 -13.99 -4.90 11.95
CA GLN A 773 -13.06 -5.89 11.41
C GLN A 773 -13.42 -7.28 11.90
N ASN A 774 -13.29 -8.30 11.04
CA ASN A 774 -13.64 -9.69 11.35
C ASN A 774 -15.05 -9.80 11.94
N LEU A 775 -16.04 -9.29 11.20
CA LEU A 775 -17.46 -9.15 11.60
C LEU A 775 -18.05 -10.42 12.21
N PHE A 776 -17.69 -11.60 11.70
CA PHE A 776 -18.20 -12.89 12.16
C PHE A 776 -17.32 -13.56 13.22
N ASN A 777 -16.38 -12.82 13.80
CA ASN A 777 -15.46 -13.31 14.82
C ASN A 777 -14.79 -14.65 14.42
N ARG A 778 -14.32 -14.71 13.19
CA ARG A 778 -13.62 -15.90 12.67
C ARG A 778 -12.36 -16.14 13.46
N ASP A 779 -12.24 -17.32 14.04
CA ASP A 779 -11.00 -17.83 14.63
C ASP A 779 -10.11 -18.36 13.52
N TYR A 780 -8.89 -17.78 13.39
CA TYR A 780 -7.93 -18.16 12.37
C TYR A 780 -6.50 -17.73 12.74
N TYR A 781 -5.53 -18.33 12.08
CA TYR A 781 -4.13 -17.95 12.13
C TYR A 781 -3.77 -17.27 10.79
N PRO A 782 -3.14 -16.07 10.80
CA PRO A 782 -2.69 -15.43 9.56
C PRO A 782 -1.64 -16.29 8.85
N LEU A 783 -1.47 -16.06 7.55
CA LEU A 783 -0.51 -16.80 6.72
C LEU A 783 0.89 -16.79 7.34
N TYR A 784 1.34 -15.63 7.83
CA TYR A 784 2.64 -15.47 8.49
C TYR A 784 2.80 -16.43 9.66
N SER A 785 1.85 -16.45 10.60
CA SER A 785 1.88 -17.32 11.78
C SER A 785 1.87 -18.81 11.40
N GLN A 786 1.04 -19.19 10.43
CA GLN A 786 0.96 -20.56 9.95
C GLN A 786 2.29 -21.05 9.35
N LEU A 787 3.05 -20.17 8.70
CA LEU A 787 4.34 -20.47 8.08
C LEU A 787 5.51 -20.51 9.08
N LEU A 788 5.37 -19.88 10.27
CA LEU A 788 6.39 -19.85 11.32
C LEU A 788 6.20 -20.91 12.40
N ARG A 789 5.02 -21.50 12.54
CA ARG A 789 4.68 -22.42 13.63
C ARG A 789 5.63 -23.62 13.79
N ASN A 790 6.40 -23.96 12.73
CA ASN A 790 7.37 -25.04 12.78
C ASN A 790 8.64 -24.70 13.58
N ASN A 791 8.90 -23.42 13.84
CA ASN A 791 10.07 -23.03 14.59
C ASN A 791 9.87 -23.34 16.08
N ASN A 792 8.77 -22.84 16.63
CA ASN A 792 8.24 -23.18 17.94
C ASN A 792 6.86 -22.52 18.13
N ASN A 793 6.15 -22.86 19.20
CA ASN A 793 4.82 -22.32 19.48
C ASN A 793 4.81 -20.84 19.89
N THR A 794 5.94 -20.23 20.24
CA THR A 794 6.02 -18.80 20.55
C THR A 794 5.69 -17.92 19.34
N SER A 795 5.82 -18.43 18.13
CA SER A 795 5.46 -17.75 16.87
C SER A 795 4.08 -18.19 16.33
N HIS A 796 3.36 -19.06 17.02
CA HIS A 796 2.03 -19.53 16.63
C HIS A 796 0.95 -18.56 17.17
N LEU A 797 0.89 -17.36 16.54
CA LEU A 797 0.07 -16.23 16.97
C LEU A 797 -1.30 -16.27 16.28
N PRO A 798 -2.42 -16.32 17.03
CA PRO A 798 -3.75 -16.19 16.45
C PRO A 798 -3.99 -14.78 15.88
N ALA A 799 -4.95 -14.66 14.98
CA ALA A 799 -5.40 -13.37 14.48
C ALA A 799 -6.34 -12.69 15.49
N PRO A 800 -6.48 -11.34 15.43
CA PRO A 800 -7.49 -10.65 16.20
C PRO A 800 -8.90 -11.16 15.88
N GLY A 801 -9.72 -11.27 16.92
CA GLY A 801 -11.16 -11.46 16.81
C GLY A 801 -11.84 -10.22 16.24
N THR A 802 -13.13 -10.03 16.57
CA THR A 802 -13.87 -8.84 16.12
C THR A 802 -13.35 -7.58 16.78
N VAL A 803 -13.02 -6.58 15.97
CA VAL A 803 -12.57 -5.24 16.43
C VAL A 803 -13.51 -4.18 15.89
N LEU A 804 -13.95 -3.27 16.75
CA LEU A 804 -14.76 -2.10 16.42
C LEU A 804 -13.85 -0.86 16.36
N THR A 805 -14.00 -0.06 15.31
CA THR A 805 -13.41 1.28 15.20
C THR A 805 -14.53 2.28 14.97
N ALA A 806 -14.54 3.38 15.69
CA ALA A 806 -15.43 4.51 15.45
C ALA A 806 -14.58 5.79 15.27
N SER A 807 -14.92 6.60 14.29
CA SER A 807 -14.22 7.86 14.04
C SER A 807 -15.18 9.01 13.74
N TYR A 808 -14.75 10.20 14.10
CA TYR A 808 -15.39 11.46 13.78
C TYR A 808 -14.38 12.40 13.15
N THR A 809 -14.77 13.04 12.06
CA THR A 809 -13.94 14.01 11.33
C THR A 809 -14.74 15.29 11.18
N HIS A 810 -14.10 16.41 11.45
CA HIS A 810 -14.64 17.77 11.28
C HIS A 810 -13.70 18.58 10.37
N ASN A 811 -14.27 19.17 9.33
CA ASN A 811 -13.64 20.15 8.45
C ASN A 811 -14.03 21.56 8.92
N TRP A 812 -13.04 22.46 9.04
CA TRP A 812 -13.23 23.83 9.52
C TRP A 812 -13.27 24.84 8.37
#